data_92a74173914c11f2713cf2a9ff6cdd9d
#
_entry.id   92a74173914c11f2713cf2a9ff6cdd9d
#
_cell.length_a   1.000
_cell.length_b   1.000
_cell.length_c   1.000
_cell.angle_alpha   90.00
_cell.angle_beta   90.00
_cell.angle_gamma   90.00
#
_symmetry.space_group_name_H-M   'P 1'
#
loop_
_entity.id
_entity.type
_entity.pdbx_description
1 polymer ?
#
loop_
_entity_poly.entity_id
_entity_poly.type
_entity_poly.pdbx_seq_one_letter_code
_entity_poly.pdbx_strand_id
1 'polypeptide(L)'
;MGFKLESDYKPTGDQPTAIKSLIEGVNNGEPAQVLLGVTGSGKTFSIANVIQEVQKPTLVLSHNKTLAAQLYGEFKQFFPNNAVEYFISYYDYYQPEAYIPSSGAYIEKDLSINEEIEKLRLSATSALLTGRRDVIVVASVSCIYGIGNPVEFGKNVIHLGVGERIPRNQLLFKFVDILYSRTNGDLTRGTFRVKGDTVDIFIAYGDFAYRIYFWGDEIESIQRIDPESGKKLSDEKAISIYPANLFVTGRDVIDVAIHEIQDDLMAQVSFFEKDMRLVEAKRLRDRTEFDLEMIRELGYCSGVENYSRYFDRRLPGSRPFCLLDYFPDDYLLVIDESHVTVPQVRAMWGGDRSRKTNLVDFGFRLPSAMDNRPLTFEEFETLTNQVIYVSATPADYELNKSEGVVIEQIIRPTGLLDPIIEVRPSAHQIDDLLEEVDQTVKGGARVLVTTLTKRMAEELNKFMERAGVKSRYIHSEVKPLDRVEILRELRLGVFDVLIGVNLLREGLDLPEVSLVAILDADKEGFLRNERSLVQTIGRAARNENGRVIMYADKVTESMERAIDETSRRRAKQISYNEEHGITPTTIIKSRDKILGQTKVADSKRNAKVYEEEYTVDEQVAADPLVQYLSKEKLEKLINQTQKMMEKAAKDLNFMEAARLRDEWQGLKNRLADMKRGVS
;
A
#
# COMPACT_ATOMS: atom_id res chain seq x y z
N MET A 1 22.63 -20.52 -0.92
CA MET A 1 21.94 -20.63 -2.22
C MET A 1 22.01 -19.28 -2.90
N GLY A 2 22.11 -19.24 -4.24
CA GLY A 2 22.08 -17.99 -5.00
C GLY A 2 20.71 -17.79 -5.63
N PHE A 3 20.43 -16.55 -6.08
CA PHE A 3 19.23 -16.27 -6.86
C PHE A 3 19.26 -17.00 -8.20
N LYS A 4 18.14 -17.59 -8.58
CA LYS A 4 17.93 -18.22 -9.86
C LYS A 4 16.61 -17.77 -10.45
N LEU A 5 16.67 -16.94 -11.48
CA LEU A 5 15.51 -16.45 -12.22
C LEU A 5 14.92 -17.58 -13.08
N GLU A 6 13.63 -17.78 -12.99
CA GLU A 6 12.88 -18.70 -13.85
C GLU A 6 11.83 -17.90 -14.62
N SER A 7 12.00 -17.78 -15.94
CA SER A 7 11.11 -17.02 -16.81
C SER A 7 11.17 -17.52 -18.24
N ASP A 8 10.01 -17.57 -18.91
CA ASP A 8 9.89 -17.80 -20.35
C ASP A 8 10.27 -16.57 -21.18
N TYR A 9 10.37 -15.39 -20.53
CA TYR A 9 10.72 -14.13 -21.18
C TYR A 9 12.22 -13.95 -21.30
N LYS A 10 12.65 -13.31 -22.39
CA LYS A 10 14.03 -12.85 -22.61
C LYS A 10 14.04 -11.31 -22.64
N PRO A 11 15.11 -10.67 -22.15
CA PRO A 11 15.24 -9.23 -22.26
C PRO A 11 15.17 -8.74 -23.71
N THR A 12 14.33 -7.75 -23.98
CA THR A 12 14.11 -7.17 -25.33
C THR A 12 14.06 -5.63 -25.27
N GLY A 13 14.14 -4.98 -26.39
CA GLY A 13 14.10 -3.52 -26.48
C GLY A 13 15.28 -2.86 -25.75
N ASP A 14 14.94 -1.92 -24.88
CA ASP A 14 15.92 -1.21 -24.03
C ASP A 14 16.41 -2.06 -22.84
N GLN A 15 15.72 -3.18 -22.51
CA GLN A 15 15.99 -3.98 -21.30
C GLN A 15 17.43 -4.49 -21.23
N PRO A 16 18.04 -5.09 -22.29
CA PRO A 16 19.42 -5.59 -22.21
C PRO A 16 20.42 -4.52 -21.82
N THR A 17 20.29 -3.33 -22.39
CA THR A 17 21.17 -2.19 -22.11
C THR A 17 20.93 -1.65 -20.70
N ALA A 18 19.66 -1.51 -20.30
CA ALA A 18 19.30 -1.03 -18.98
C ALA A 18 19.78 -2.00 -17.87
N ILE A 19 19.57 -3.30 -18.03
CA ILE A 19 20.04 -4.34 -17.11
C ILE A 19 21.57 -4.26 -16.97
N LYS A 20 22.29 -4.22 -18.10
CA LYS A 20 23.75 -4.15 -18.09
C LYS A 20 24.24 -2.90 -17.34
N SER A 21 23.70 -1.73 -17.65
CA SER A 21 24.11 -0.47 -17.00
C SER A 21 23.83 -0.49 -15.50
N LEU A 22 22.67 -1.03 -15.06
CA LEU A 22 22.34 -1.16 -13.64
C LEU A 22 23.31 -2.10 -12.91
N ILE A 23 23.65 -3.25 -13.52
CA ILE A 23 24.60 -4.22 -12.96
C ILE A 23 26.00 -3.59 -12.83
N GLU A 24 26.46 -2.91 -13.87
CA GLU A 24 27.75 -2.20 -13.86
C GLU A 24 27.79 -1.16 -12.74
N GLY A 25 26.74 -0.35 -12.56
CA GLY A 25 26.66 0.63 -11.50
C GLY A 25 26.67 -0.02 -10.10
N VAL A 26 25.91 -1.09 -9.87
CA VAL A 26 25.93 -1.81 -8.58
C VAL A 26 27.32 -2.40 -8.31
N ASN A 27 27.97 -2.99 -9.29
CA ASN A 27 29.30 -3.59 -9.15
C ASN A 27 30.41 -2.54 -8.95
N ASN A 28 30.25 -1.35 -9.51
CA ASN A 28 31.16 -0.23 -9.33
C ASN A 28 30.96 0.50 -7.98
N GLY A 29 29.92 0.13 -7.22
CA GLY A 29 29.64 0.74 -5.93
C GLY A 29 28.87 2.06 -6.01
N GLU A 30 28.21 2.34 -7.16
CA GLU A 30 27.39 3.55 -7.31
C GLU A 30 26.31 3.61 -6.23
N PRO A 31 26.22 4.71 -5.46
CA PRO A 31 25.29 4.79 -4.33
C PRO A 31 23.82 4.92 -4.79
N ALA A 32 23.60 5.50 -5.97
CA ALA A 32 22.27 5.76 -6.48
C ALA A 32 22.21 5.64 -8.01
N GLN A 33 21.18 4.97 -8.50
CA GLN A 33 20.90 4.86 -9.94
C GLN A 33 19.42 5.12 -10.21
N VAL A 34 19.07 5.68 -11.36
CA VAL A 34 17.69 5.92 -11.78
C VAL A 34 17.35 5.09 -13.00
N LEU A 35 16.34 4.22 -12.87
CA LEU A 35 15.70 3.54 -14.00
C LEU A 35 14.42 4.31 -14.39
N LEU A 36 14.47 5.07 -15.46
CA LEU A 36 13.30 5.66 -16.08
C LEU A 36 12.62 4.61 -16.95
N GLY A 37 11.59 3.99 -16.42
CA GLY A 37 10.88 2.94 -17.12
C GLY A 37 9.40 3.27 -17.29
N VAL A 38 8.94 3.34 -18.55
CA VAL A 38 7.52 3.59 -18.82
C VAL A 38 6.64 2.44 -18.37
N THR A 39 5.35 2.71 -18.21
CA THR A 39 4.37 1.69 -17.88
C THR A 39 4.34 0.62 -19.00
N GLY A 40 4.49 -0.66 -18.61
CA GLY A 40 4.50 -1.78 -19.55
C GLY A 40 5.83 -2.10 -20.21
N SER A 41 6.93 -1.40 -19.88
CA SER A 41 8.26 -1.72 -20.39
C SER A 41 8.92 -2.95 -19.72
N GLY A 42 8.28 -3.54 -18.68
CA GLY A 42 8.82 -4.71 -17.99
C GLY A 42 9.87 -4.38 -16.92
N LYS A 43 9.73 -3.24 -16.22
CA LYS A 43 10.64 -2.81 -15.12
C LYS A 43 10.95 -3.89 -14.11
N THR A 44 9.89 -4.56 -13.61
CA THR A 44 10.04 -5.64 -12.61
C THR A 44 10.92 -6.78 -13.14
N PHE A 45 10.75 -7.16 -14.41
CA PHE A 45 11.57 -8.18 -15.04
C PHE A 45 13.04 -7.75 -15.19
N SER A 46 13.29 -6.48 -15.55
CA SER A 46 14.65 -5.94 -15.62
C SER A 46 15.31 -5.95 -14.24
N ILE A 47 14.62 -5.50 -13.19
CA ILE A 47 15.12 -5.56 -11.81
C ILE A 47 15.35 -7.01 -11.36
N ALA A 48 14.48 -7.96 -11.72
CA ALA A 48 14.70 -9.39 -11.41
C ALA A 48 16.00 -9.92 -12.03
N ASN A 49 16.30 -9.53 -13.29
CA ASN A 49 17.58 -9.87 -13.93
C ASN A 49 18.77 -9.22 -13.21
N VAL A 50 18.65 -7.96 -12.78
CA VAL A 50 19.70 -7.30 -11.99
C VAL A 50 19.94 -8.05 -10.68
N ILE A 51 18.90 -8.40 -9.93
CA ILE A 51 18.98 -9.15 -8.67
C ILE A 51 19.69 -10.49 -8.89
N GLN A 52 19.33 -11.23 -9.94
CA GLN A 52 20.01 -12.49 -10.27
C GLN A 52 21.51 -12.31 -10.49
N GLU A 53 21.93 -11.29 -11.20
CA GLU A 53 23.34 -11.08 -11.54
C GLU A 53 24.17 -10.56 -10.36
N VAL A 54 23.61 -9.61 -9.58
CA VAL A 54 24.33 -8.99 -8.46
C VAL A 54 24.34 -9.85 -7.18
N GLN A 55 23.43 -10.82 -7.06
CA GLN A 55 23.38 -11.80 -5.94
C GLN A 55 23.34 -11.18 -4.54
N LYS A 56 22.68 -10.02 -4.39
CA LYS A 56 22.54 -9.30 -3.10
C LYS A 56 21.14 -9.48 -2.52
N PRO A 57 20.99 -9.66 -1.19
CA PRO A 57 19.69 -9.53 -0.54
C PRO A 57 19.05 -8.19 -0.95
N THR A 58 17.78 -8.21 -1.29
CA THR A 58 17.14 -7.06 -1.90
C THR A 58 15.87 -6.65 -1.15
N LEU A 59 15.75 -5.37 -0.81
CA LEU A 59 14.53 -4.74 -0.34
C LEU A 59 13.86 -4.00 -1.49
N VAL A 60 12.63 -4.36 -1.83
CA VAL A 60 11.80 -3.66 -2.82
C VAL A 60 10.75 -2.85 -2.07
N LEU A 61 10.88 -1.53 -2.10
CA LEU A 61 10.01 -0.60 -1.38
C LEU A 61 8.96 -0.01 -2.31
N SER A 62 7.69 -0.11 -1.93
CA SER A 62 6.54 0.44 -2.65
C SER A 62 5.69 1.35 -1.75
N HIS A 63 5.04 2.35 -2.34
CA HIS A 63 4.27 3.35 -1.61
C HIS A 63 2.91 2.86 -1.08
N ASN A 64 2.37 1.76 -1.60
CA ASN A 64 1.09 1.22 -1.14
C ASN A 64 1.03 -0.32 -1.11
N LYS A 65 0.06 -0.87 -0.35
CA LYS A 65 -0.12 -2.31 -0.16
C LYS A 65 -0.47 -3.05 -1.45
N THR A 66 -1.26 -2.44 -2.33
CA THR A 66 -1.75 -3.07 -3.58
C THR A 66 -0.61 -3.28 -4.56
N LEU A 67 0.23 -2.26 -4.76
CA LEU A 67 1.39 -2.35 -5.62
C LEU A 67 2.44 -3.31 -5.03
N ALA A 68 2.67 -3.25 -3.71
CA ALA A 68 3.54 -4.20 -3.03
C ALA A 68 3.06 -5.67 -3.22
N ALA A 69 1.74 -5.92 -3.15
CA ALA A 69 1.18 -7.25 -3.40
C ALA A 69 1.41 -7.73 -4.85
N GLN A 70 1.25 -6.82 -5.82
CA GLN A 70 1.53 -7.12 -7.23
C GLN A 70 3.00 -7.47 -7.43
N LEU A 71 3.92 -6.64 -6.93
CA LEU A 71 5.37 -6.88 -7.03
C LEU A 71 5.78 -8.18 -6.36
N TYR A 72 5.23 -8.45 -5.16
CA TYR A 72 5.46 -9.73 -4.47
C TYR A 72 5.06 -10.93 -5.33
N GLY A 73 3.86 -10.88 -5.95
CA GLY A 73 3.40 -11.94 -6.85
C GLY A 73 4.29 -12.11 -8.08
N GLU A 74 4.76 -11.01 -8.69
CA GLU A 74 5.66 -11.02 -9.84
C GLU A 74 7.03 -11.60 -9.46
N PHE A 75 7.66 -11.14 -8.37
CA PHE A 75 8.95 -11.68 -7.90
C PHE A 75 8.85 -13.14 -7.48
N LYS A 76 7.74 -13.57 -6.87
CA LYS A 76 7.51 -14.97 -6.51
C LYS A 76 7.43 -15.90 -7.74
N GLN A 77 6.91 -15.39 -8.85
CA GLN A 77 6.90 -16.12 -10.13
C GLN A 77 8.29 -16.16 -10.75
N PHE A 78 9.07 -15.09 -10.65
CA PHE A 78 10.43 -15.05 -11.18
C PHE A 78 11.44 -15.84 -10.34
N PHE A 79 11.21 -15.98 -9.05
CA PHE A 79 12.10 -16.65 -8.10
C PHE A 79 11.36 -17.71 -7.25
N PRO A 80 10.79 -18.76 -7.89
CA PRO A 80 9.94 -19.74 -7.20
C PRO A 80 10.69 -20.54 -6.12
N ASN A 81 12.01 -20.69 -6.25
CA ASN A 81 12.87 -21.48 -5.37
C ASN A 81 13.69 -20.64 -4.37
N ASN A 82 13.58 -19.31 -4.41
CA ASN A 82 14.25 -18.39 -3.49
C ASN A 82 13.29 -17.83 -2.45
N ALA A 83 13.81 -17.18 -1.42
CA ALA A 83 12.98 -16.52 -0.40
C ALA A 83 12.46 -15.19 -0.93
N VAL A 84 11.23 -15.18 -1.39
CA VAL A 84 10.50 -13.95 -1.71
C VAL A 84 9.48 -13.74 -0.61
N GLU A 85 9.65 -12.66 0.15
CA GLU A 85 8.92 -12.36 1.37
C GLU A 85 8.10 -11.07 1.24
N TYR A 86 7.07 -10.92 2.07
CA TYR A 86 6.15 -9.80 2.02
C TYR A 86 6.06 -9.08 3.36
N PHE A 87 6.33 -7.77 3.38
CA PHE A 87 6.36 -7.00 4.61
C PHE A 87 5.59 -5.69 4.48
N ILE A 88 4.31 -5.72 4.88
CA ILE A 88 3.44 -4.54 4.89
C ILE A 88 2.86 -4.30 6.28
N SER A 89 2.10 -3.21 6.46
CA SER A 89 1.33 -3.00 7.69
C SER A 89 0.32 -4.13 7.90
N TYR A 90 0.37 -4.78 9.06
CA TYR A 90 -0.47 -5.94 9.42
C TYR A 90 -1.86 -5.57 9.91
N TYR A 91 -2.21 -4.28 9.87
CA TYR A 91 -3.55 -3.82 10.21
C TYR A 91 -4.47 -3.83 8.99
N ASP A 92 -5.62 -4.49 9.08
CA ASP A 92 -6.72 -4.34 8.11
C ASP A 92 -7.36 -2.96 8.27
N TYR A 93 -7.58 -2.57 9.52
CA TYR A 93 -8.02 -1.25 9.93
C TYR A 93 -7.08 -0.70 11.01
N TYR A 94 -6.72 0.57 10.92
CA TYR A 94 -5.88 1.24 11.90
C TYR A 94 -6.32 2.68 12.10
N GLN A 95 -6.84 2.97 13.29
CA GLN A 95 -7.08 4.31 13.79
C GLN A 95 -6.01 4.61 14.85
N PRO A 96 -5.06 5.48 14.57
CA PRO A 96 -4.06 5.83 15.57
C PRO A 96 -4.67 6.60 16.72
N GLU A 97 -4.16 6.34 17.93
CA GLU A 97 -4.46 7.15 19.11
C GLU A 97 -4.09 8.61 18.86
N ALA A 98 -4.99 9.54 19.14
CA ALA A 98 -4.75 10.96 18.93
C ALA A 98 -5.53 11.81 19.94
N TYR A 99 -5.01 13.01 20.21
CA TYR A 99 -5.75 14.05 20.95
C TYR A 99 -5.78 15.33 20.14
N ILE A 100 -6.96 15.91 20.02
CA ILE A 100 -7.21 17.16 19.28
C ILE A 100 -7.47 18.28 20.29
N PRO A 101 -6.46 19.12 20.61
CA PRO A 101 -6.60 20.13 21.67
C PRO A 101 -7.71 21.16 21.40
N SER A 102 -7.96 21.52 20.15
CA SER A 102 -8.97 22.50 19.77
C SER A 102 -10.42 22.09 20.10
N SER A 103 -10.71 20.79 20.06
CA SER A 103 -12.04 20.23 20.38
C SER A 103 -12.08 19.50 21.73
N GLY A 104 -10.92 19.25 22.35
CA GLY A 104 -10.80 18.41 23.54
C GLY A 104 -11.10 16.92 23.28
N ALA A 105 -11.15 16.50 22.01
CA ALA A 105 -11.51 15.15 21.64
C ALA A 105 -10.30 14.22 21.73
N TYR A 106 -10.47 13.11 22.49
CA TYR A 106 -9.55 12.00 22.50
C TYR A 106 -10.07 10.90 21.57
N ILE A 107 -9.22 10.47 20.66
CA ILE A 107 -9.47 9.37 19.75
C ILE A 107 -8.69 8.16 20.27
N GLU A 108 -9.42 7.15 20.68
CA GLU A 108 -8.82 5.91 21.14
C GLU A 108 -8.20 5.13 19.97
N LYS A 109 -7.10 4.40 20.26
CA LYS A 109 -6.49 3.50 19.28
C LYS A 109 -7.47 2.36 18.98
N ASP A 110 -7.83 2.22 17.71
CA ASP A 110 -8.65 1.10 17.23
C ASP A 110 -7.93 0.41 16.08
N LEU A 111 -7.89 -0.91 16.11
CA LEU A 111 -7.15 -1.70 15.14
C LEU A 111 -7.73 -3.10 14.97
N SER A 112 -7.59 -3.62 13.75
CA SER A 112 -7.85 -5.02 13.42
C SER A 112 -6.58 -5.62 12.81
N ILE A 113 -6.03 -6.63 13.48
CA ILE A 113 -4.82 -7.33 13.03
C ILE A 113 -5.21 -8.40 12.02
N ASN A 114 -4.43 -8.50 10.94
CA ASN A 114 -4.52 -9.58 9.98
C ASN A 114 -3.44 -10.62 10.29
N GLU A 115 -3.85 -11.78 10.81
CA GLU A 115 -2.93 -12.86 11.21
C GLU A 115 -2.09 -13.41 10.04
N GLU A 116 -2.64 -13.42 8.83
CA GLU A 116 -1.87 -13.85 7.65
C GLU A 116 -0.76 -12.87 7.29
N ILE A 117 -1.02 -11.56 7.41
CA ILE A 117 0.02 -10.56 7.18
C ILE A 117 1.05 -10.59 8.32
N GLU A 118 0.64 -10.84 9.56
CA GLU A 118 1.57 -11.00 10.69
C GLU A 118 2.51 -12.19 10.46
N LYS A 119 1.98 -13.34 10.03
CA LYS A 119 2.78 -14.50 9.59
C LYS A 119 3.82 -14.12 8.53
N LEU A 120 3.41 -13.41 7.48
CA LEU A 120 4.31 -13.01 6.40
C LEU A 120 5.42 -12.06 6.89
N ARG A 121 5.13 -11.18 7.85
CA ARG A 121 6.14 -10.31 8.47
C ARG A 121 7.15 -11.12 9.28
N LEU A 122 6.68 -12.08 10.08
CA LEU A 122 7.54 -13.00 10.83
C LEU A 122 8.38 -13.88 9.88
N SER A 123 7.80 -14.33 8.76
CA SER A 123 8.54 -15.06 7.72
C SER A 123 9.68 -14.21 7.15
N ALA A 124 9.42 -12.95 6.80
CA ALA A 124 10.42 -12.05 6.26
C ALA A 124 11.60 -11.82 7.23
N THR A 125 11.31 -11.49 8.50
CA THR A 125 12.36 -11.29 9.52
C THR A 125 13.13 -12.56 9.82
N SER A 126 12.46 -13.71 9.90
CA SER A 126 13.10 -15.00 10.08
C SER A 126 14.01 -15.36 8.91
N ALA A 127 13.55 -15.17 7.66
CA ALA A 127 14.34 -15.44 6.46
C ALA A 127 15.65 -14.62 6.44
N LEU A 128 15.58 -13.33 6.77
CA LEU A 128 16.76 -12.45 6.83
C LEU A 128 17.77 -12.92 7.89
N LEU A 129 17.31 -13.39 9.05
CA LEU A 129 18.18 -13.84 10.16
C LEU A 129 18.75 -15.25 9.96
N THR A 130 18.29 -16.03 8.96
CA THR A 130 18.91 -17.32 8.64
C THR A 130 20.33 -17.21 8.06
N GLY A 131 20.78 -16.00 7.73
CA GLY A 131 22.05 -15.76 7.04
C GLY A 131 22.04 -16.12 5.55
N ARG A 132 20.88 -16.51 4.99
CA ARG A 132 20.75 -16.74 3.54
C ARG A 132 20.82 -15.40 2.79
N ARG A 133 21.42 -15.44 1.61
CA ARG A 133 21.62 -14.22 0.81
C ARG A 133 20.61 -14.09 -0.35
N ASP A 134 19.87 -15.13 -0.64
CA ASP A 134 18.87 -15.19 -1.71
C ASP A 134 17.46 -14.79 -1.19
N VAL A 135 17.38 -13.62 -0.55
CA VAL A 135 16.15 -13.06 0.04
C VAL A 135 15.75 -11.77 -0.67
N ILE A 136 14.52 -11.75 -1.17
CA ILE A 136 13.85 -10.53 -1.66
C ILE A 136 12.71 -10.22 -0.70
N VAL A 137 12.70 -9.05 -0.10
CA VAL A 137 11.55 -8.58 0.70
C VAL A 137 10.85 -7.47 -0.04
N VAL A 138 9.58 -7.67 -0.38
CA VAL A 138 8.72 -6.63 -0.95
C VAL A 138 7.96 -5.96 0.20
N ALA A 139 8.19 -4.67 0.41
CA ALA A 139 7.66 -3.94 1.54
C ALA A 139 6.88 -2.70 1.15
N SER A 140 5.93 -2.30 2.00
CA SER A 140 5.39 -0.94 1.98
C SER A 140 6.19 -0.02 2.91
N VAL A 141 5.87 1.28 2.90
CA VAL A 141 6.53 2.29 3.76
C VAL A 141 6.46 1.94 5.25
N SER A 142 5.61 0.98 5.66
CA SER A 142 5.59 0.47 7.03
C SER A 142 6.90 -0.17 7.51
N CYS A 143 7.82 -0.50 6.60
CA CYS A 143 9.13 -1.06 6.92
C CYS A 143 10.05 -0.09 7.68
N ILE A 144 9.80 1.23 7.63
CA ILE A 144 10.58 2.23 8.36
C ILE A 144 10.06 2.47 9.79
N TYR A 145 8.95 1.83 10.19
CA TYR A 145 8.44 1.89 11.56
C TYR A 145 9.16 0.90 12.46
N GLY A 146 9.14 1.22 13.77
CA GLY A 146 9.73 0.38 14.80
C GLY A 146 9.18 -1.05 14.81
N ILE A 147 10.10 -2.02 14.82
CA ILE A 147 9.87 -3.44 15.08
C ILE A 147 10.87 -3.92 16.13
N GLY A 148 10.80 -5.18 16.52
CA GLY A 148 11.71 -5.73 17.55
C GLY A 148 13.20 -5.63 17.17
N ASN A 149 14.05 -5.67 18.17
CA ASN A 149 15.51 -5.65 18.02
C ASN A 149 15.98 -6.95 17.32
N PRO A 150 16.64 -6.90 16.14
CA PRO A 150 17.09 -8.09 15.42
C PRO A 150 18.08 -8.96 16.23
N VAL A 151 18.92 -8.33 17.06
CA VAL A 151 19.88 -9.05 17.92
C VAL A 151 19.14 -9.85 18.99
N GLU A 152 18.17 -9.24 19.67
CA GLU A 152 17.37 -9.93 20.69
C GLU A 152 16.47 -11.01 20.06
N PHE A 153 15.87 -10.71 18.92
CA PHE A 153 15.08 -11.70 18.19
C PHE A 153 15.94 -12.92 17.77
N GLY A 154 17.17 -12.68 17.29
CA GLY A 154 18.13 -13.74 16.91
C GLY A 154 18.60 -14.56 18.10
N LYS A 155 18.85 -13.96 19.26
CA LYS A 155 19.25 -14.69 20.50
C LYS A 155 18.16 -15.63 21.02
N ASN A 156 16.90 -15.34 20.74
CA ASN A 156 15.76 -16.11 21.17
C ASN A 156 15.37 -17.22 20.17
N VAL A 157 16.17 -17.49 19.16
CA VAL A 157 15.94 -18.63 18.24
C VAL A 157 16.33 -19.93 18.94
N ILE A 158 15.43 -20.90 18.93
CA ILE A 158 15.70 -22.24 19.48
C ILE A 158 16.18 -23.14 18.35
N HIS A 159 17.41 -23.63 18.47
CA HIS A 159 17.97 -24.65 17.57
C HIS A 159 17.80 -26.01 18.18
N LEU A 160 17.31 -27.00 17.41
CA LEU A 160 17.12 -28.37 17.83
C LEU A 160 17.65 -29.32 16.77
N GLY A 161 18.34 -30.38 17.20
CA GLY A 161 18.88 -31.41 16.33
C GLY A 161 18.49 -32.83 16.79
N VAL A 162 18.37 -33.74 15.86
CA VAL A 162 18.18 -35.17 16.18
C VAL A 162 19.42 -35.68 16.94
N GLY A 163 19.24 -36.39 18.06
CA GLY A 163 20.27 -36.84 18.96
C GLY A 163 20.67 -35.81 20.04
N GLU A 164 20.09 -34.61 20.01
CA GLU A 164 20.32 -33.59 21.05
C GLU A 164 19.64 -34.01 22.36
N ARG A 165 20.35 -33.80 23.49
CA ARG A 165 19.82 -34.06 24.83
C ARG A 165 19.33 -32.76 25.46
N ILE A 166 18.02 -32.67 25.60
CA ILE A 166 17.34 -31.55 26.26
C ILE A 166 16.13 -32.10 27.04
N PRO A 167 16.03 -31.87 28.37
CA PRO A 167 14.83 -32.27 29.10
C PRO A 167 13.58 -31.65 28.46
N ARG A 168 12.57 -32.48 28.15
CA ARG A 168 11.33 -32.06 27.51
C ARG A 168 10.72 -30.83 28.19
N ASN A 169 10.64 -30.81 29.52
CA ASN A 169 10.09 -29.68 30.24
C ASN A 169 10.88 -28.39 30.02
N GLN A 170 12.20 -28.48 29.93
CA GLN A 170 13.06 -27.32 29.64
C GLN A 170 12.76 -26.77 28.22
N LEU A 171 12.52 -27.64 27.23
CA LEU A 171 12.13 -27.19 25.90
C LEU A 171 10.76 -26.50 25.93
N LEU A 172 9.79 -27.01 26.71
CA LEU A 172 8.48 -26.37 26.84
C LEU A 172 8.57 -25.00 27.46
N PHE A 173 9.42 -24.79 28.47
CA PHE A 173 9.69 -23.45 29.02
C PHE A 173 10.31 -22.51 27.98
N LYS A 174 11.30 -22.99 27.21
CA LYS A 174 11.86 -22.19 26.10
C LYS A 174 10.80 -21.78 25.07
N PHE A 175 9.80 -22.63 24.76
CA PHE A 175 8.72 -22.26 23.86
C PHE A 175 7.84 -21.14 24.43
N VAL A 176 7.57 -21.16 25.73
CA VAL A 176 6.83 -20.07 26.40
C VAL A 176 7.64 -18.78 26.41
N ASP A 177 8.95 -18.86 26.66
CA ASP A 177 9.84 -17.69 26.66
C ASP A 177 9.91 -17.01 25.28
N ILE A 178 9.76 -17.77 24.19
CA ILE A 178 9.65 -17.24 22.82
C ILE A 178 8.20 -17.00 22.37
N LEU A 179 7.29 -16.85 23.32
CA LEU A 179 5.88 -16.44 23.16
C LEU A 179 4.97 -17.46 22.44
N TYR A 180 5.32 -18.77 22.45
CA TYR A 180 4.37 -19.80 22.06
C TYR A 180 3.48 -20.17 23.22
N SER A 181 2.18 -20.35 22.95
CA SER A 181 1.21 -20.73 23.96
C SER A 181 0.94 -22.24 23.97
N ARG A 182 0.77 -22.82 25.17
CA ARG A 182 0.41 -24.24 25.28
C ARG A 182 -1.08 -24.42 25.03
N THR A 183 -1.44 -25.41 24.20
CA THR A 183 -2.83 -25.83 23.98
C THR A 183 -3.03 -27.30 24.33
N ASN A 184 -4.23 -27.64 24.78
CA ASN A 184 -4.68 -29.03 24.94
C ASN A 184 -5.73 -29.40 23.86
N GLY A 185 -6.16 -28.44 23.06
CA GLY A 185 -7.12 -28.59 21.96
C GLY A 185 -6.46 -28.66 20.60
N ASP A 186 -7.07 -27.97 19.64
CA ASP A 186 -6.57 -27.87 18.29
C ASP A 186 -5.24 -27.10 18.24
N LEU A 187 -4.35 -27.52 17.34
CA LEU A 187 -3.07 -26.89 17.14
C LEU A 187 -3.25 -25.68 16.21
N THR A 188 -3.22 -24.49 16.80
CA THR A 188 -3.31 -23.22 16.06
C THR A 188 -1.92 -22.59 15.92
N ARG A 189 -1.77 -21.63 15.00
CA ARG A 189 -0.48 -20.96 14.75
C ARG A 189 0.03 -20.27 16.03
N GLY A 190 1.33 -20.40 16.31
CA GLY A 190 1.92 -19.88 17.54
C GLY A 190 1.60 -20.68 18.80
N THR A 191 1.12 -21.93 18.66
CA THR A 191 0.86 -22.82 19.82
C THR A 191 1.65 -24.11 19.74
N PHE A 192 1.81 -24.75 20.89
CA PHE A 192 2.36 -26.10 21.00
C PHE A 192 1.51 -27.00 21.89
N ARG A 193 1.56 -28.29 21.66
CA ARG A 193 0.87 -29.30 22.48
C ARG A 193 1.79 -30.48 22.78
N VAL A 194 1.50 -31.18 23.87
CA VAL A 194 2.26 -32.32 24.32
C VAL A 194 1.34 -33.54 24.39
N LYS A 195 1.74 -34.63 23.77
CA LYS A 195 1.04 -35.94 23.82
C LYS A 195 2.05 -37.04 24.09
N GLY A 196 2.14 -37.53 25.35
CA GLY A 196 3.15 -38.51 25.76
C GLY A 196 4.56 -37.95 25.55
N ASP A 197 5.37 -38.69 24.80
CA ASP A 197 6.75 -38.30 24.47
C ASP A 197 6.87 -37.49 23.16
N THR A 198 5.75 -36.98 22.68
CA THR A 198 5.68 -36.17 21.47
C THR A 198 5.30 -34.74 21.78
N VAL A 199 6.01 -33.80 21.15
CA VAL A 199 5.72 -32.37 21.21
C VAL A 199 5.45 -31.85 19.79
N ASP A 200 4.23 -31.36 19.56
CA ASP A 200 3.86 -30.70 18.31
C ASP A 200 3.94 -29.18 18.51
N ILE A 201 4.58 -28.44 17.61
CA ILE A 201 4.62 -26.97 17.62
C ILE A 201 4.26 -26.43 16.24
N PHE A 202 3.21 -25.58 16.16
CA PHE A 202 2.82 -24.89 14.94
C PHE A 202 3.52 -23.54 14.88
N ILE A 203 4.46 -23.41 13.94
CA ILE A 203 5.29 -22.20 13.84
C ILE A 203 4.47 -20.98 13.46
N ALA A 204 4.84 -19.81 14.02
CA ALA A 204 4.14 -18.55 13.80
C ALA A 204 4.37 -17.95 12.40
N TYR A 205 5.48 -18.31 11.75
CA TYR A 205 5.96 -17.75 10.47
C TYR A 205 5.75 -18.68 9.25
N GLY A 206 4.92 -19.71 9.39
CA GLY A 206 4.67 -20.67 8.30
C GLY A 206 3.35 -21.41 8.45
N ASP A 207 3.04 -22.27 7.46
CA ASP A 207 1.80 -23.05 7.38
C ASP A 207 2.03 -24.55 7.66
N PHE A 208 3.00 -24.87 8.52
CA PHE A 208 3.32 -26.23 8.91
C PHE A 208 3.69 -26.28 10.39
N ALA A 209 3.63 -27.47 10.97
CA ALA A 209 4.08 -27.71 12.33
C ALA A 209 5.28 -28.67 12.36
N TYR A 210 6.06 -28.61 13.42
CA TYR A 210 7.04 -29.61 13.73
C TYR A 210 6.49 -30.56 14.78
N ARG A 211 6.77 -31.86 14.58
CA ARG A 211 6.54 -32.95 15.55
C ARG A 211 7.87 -33.48 16.00
N ILE A 212 8.16 -33.34 17.29
CA ILE A 212 9.39 -33.69 17.94
C ILE A 212 9.13 -34.94 18.81
N TYR A 213 9.79 -36.04 18.52
CA TYR A 213 9.72 -37.29 19.29
C TYR A 213 10.86 -37.34 20.27
N PHE A 214 10.55 -37.67 21.52
CA PHE A 214 11.54 -37.83 22.59
C PHE A 214 11.71 -39.28 22.99
N TRP A 215 12.96 -39.69 23.23
CA TRP A 215 13.30 -40.90 23.96
C TRP A 215 13.98 -40.49 25.28
N GLY A 216 13.22 -40.44 26.38
CA GLY A 216 13.67 -39.80 27.61
C GLY A 216 13.92 -38.29 27.41
N ASP A 217 15.17 -37.89 27.60
CA ASP A 217 15.62 -36.49 27.38
C ASP A 217 16.33 -36.29 26.04
N GLU A 218 16.33 -37.27 25.14
CA GLU A 218 16.98 -37.17 23.84
C GLU A 218 15.94 -37.04 22.73
N ILE A 219 16.19 -36.15 21.76
CA ILE A 219 15.37 -35.99 20.56
C ILE A 219 15.65 -37.12 19.60
N GLU A 220 14.69 -38.06 19.50
CA GLU A 220 14.81 -39.23 18.64
C GLU A 220 14.60 -38.89 17.16
N SER A 221 13.60 -38.09 16.86
CA SER A 221 13.31 -37.64 15.48
C SER A 221 12.51 -36.33 15.46
N ILE A 222 12.62 -35.61 14.35
CA ILE A 222 11.89 -34.39 14.09
C ILE A 222 11.20 -34.53 12.72
N GLN A 223 9.90 -34.29 12.69
CA GLN A 223 9.11 -34.35 11.47
C GLN A 223 8.43 -33.00 11.22
N ARG A 224 8.41 -32.59 9.98
CA ARG A 224 7.51 -31.54 9.52
C ARG A 224 6.18 -32.17 9.17
N ILE A 225 5.09 -31.61 9.70
CA ILE A 225 3.74 -32.14 9.55
C ILE A 225 2.77 -31.03 9.08
N ASP A 226 1.71 -31.46 8.43
CA ASP A 226 0.54 -30.62 8.18
C ASP A 226 -0.24 -30.45 9.51
N PRO A 227 -0.52 -29.23 9.97
CA PRO A 227 -1.09 -28.98 11.30
C PRO A 227 -2.54 -29.46 11.44
N GLU A 228 -3.32 -29.50 10.34
CA GLU A 228 -4.73 -29.91 10.37
C GLU A 228 -4.87 -31.44 10.33
N SER A 229 -4.23 -32.06 9.35
CA SER A 229 -4.33 -33.51 9.18
C SER A 229 -3.34 -34.33 10.03
N GLY A 230 -2.29 -33.67 10.55
CA GLY A 230 -1.18 -34.33 11.24
C GLY A 230 -0.30 -35.20 10.32
N LYS A 231 -0.49 -35.11 9.00
CA LYS A 231 0.24 -35.91 8.02
C LYS A 231 1.67 -35.42 7.93
N LYS A 232 2.60 -36.39 7.92
CA LYS A 232 4.02 -36.13 7.72
C LYS A 232 4.29 -35.56 6.32
N LEU A 233 5.04 -34.45 6.27
CA LEU A 233 5.51 -33.79 5.05
C LEU A 233 6.98 -34.17 4.75
N SER A 234 7.86 -34.09 5.77
CA SER A 234 9.30 -34.47 5.65
C SER A 234 9.88 -34.86 6.99
N ASP A 235 11.06 -35.49 6.96
CA ASP A 235 11.92 -35.68 8.14
C ASP A 235 12.98 -34.56 8.14
N GLU A 236 13.24 -33.99 9.33
CA GLU A 236 14.24 -32.95 9.51
C GLU A 236 15.36 -33.44 10.42
N LYS A 237 16.62 -33.16 10.07
CA LYS A 237 17.76 -33.46 10.93
C LYS A 237 18.01 -32.42 12.00
N ALA A 238 17.75 -31.19 11.67
CA ALA A 238 17.84 -30.03 12.56
C ALA A 238 16.83 -28.96 12.14
N ILE A 239 16.32 -28.23 13.11
CA ILE A 239 15.36 -27.14 12.91
C ILE A 239 15.75 -25.92 13.72
N SER A 240 15.29 -24.75 13.25
CA SER A 240 15.37 -23.50 14.00
C SER A 240 13.94 -22.97 14.20
N ILE A 241 13.57 -22.72 15.44
CA ILE A 241 12.24 -22.21 15.81
C ILE A 241 12.43 -20.76 16.24
N TYR A 242 11.84 -19.85 15.44
CA TYR A 242 11.87 -18.40 15.69
C TYR A 242 10.72 -18.00 16.61
N PRO A 243 10.86 -16.89 17.34
CA PRO A 243 9.82 -16.37 18.23
C PRO A 243 8.46 -16.17 17.53
N ALA A 244 7.39 -16.33 18.30
CA ALA A 244 6.04 -16.17 17.79
C ALA A 244 5.61 -14.69 17.61
N ASN A 245 6.41 -13.74 18.09
CA ASN A 245 6.18 -12.29 17.93
C ASN A 245 7.49 -11.55 17.68
N LEU A 246 7.43 -10.44 16.93
CA LEU A 246 8.59 -9.58 16.65
C LEU A 246 9.14 -8.87 17.89
N PHE A 247 8.31 -8.65 18.90
CA PHE A 247 8.66 -7.99 20.16
C PHE A 247 8.88 -9.02 21.26
N VAL A 248 9.96 -9.81 21.14
CA VAL A 248 10.39 -10.75 22.17
C VAL A 248 11.41 -10.08 23.08
N THR A 249 11.16 -10.16 24.39
CA THR A 249 12.04 -9.59 25.43
C THR A 249 12.15 -10.55 26.60
N GLY A 250 13.35 -10.80 27.08
CA GLY A 250 13.56 -11.66 28.25
C GLY A 250 12.95 -11.08 29.54
N ARG A 251 12.57 -11.92 30.48
CA ARG A 251 11.95 -11.50 31.75
C ARG A 251 12.83 -10.56 32.58
N ASP A 252 14.14 -10.78 32.56
CA ASP A 252 15.13 -9.91 33.22
C ASP A 252 15.11 -8.48 32.66
N VAL A 253 14.89 -8.33 31.36
CA VAL A 253 14.74 -7.02 30.71
C VAL A 253 13.41 -6.37 31.06
N ILE A 254 12.32 -7.16 31.14
CA ILE A 254 11.00 -6.65 31.52
C ILE A 254 11.03 -6.05 32.94
N ASP A 255 11.64 -6.74 33.91
CA ASP A 255 11.72 -6.26 35.28
C ASP A 255 12.45 -4.91 35.39
N VAL A 256 13.57 -4.76 34.68
CA VAL A 256 14.27 -3.51 34.65
C VAL A 256 13.49 -2.42 33.90
N ALA A 257 12.87 -2.74 32.79
CA ALA A 257 12.03 -1.80 32.04
C ALA A 257 10.88 -1.26 32.89
N ILE A 258 10.23 -2.11 33.71
CA ILE A 258 9.18 -1.69 34.65
C ILE A 258 9.70 -0.62 35.63
N HIS A 259 10.89 -0.80 36.20
CA HIS A 259 11.48 0.19 37.12
C HIS A 259 11.78 1.50 36.40
N GLU A 260 12.39 1.45 35.23
CA GLU A 260 12.70 2.64 34.44
C GLU A 260 11.44 3.41 34.02
N ILE A 261 10.35 2.69 33.63
CA ILE A 261 9.05 3.30 33.33
C ILE A 261 8.47 3.97 34.58
N GLN A 262 8.58 3.36 35.77
CA GLN A 262 8.11 3.95 37.02
C GLN A 262 8.85 5.23 37.38
N ASP A 263 10.17 5.25 37.21
CA ASP A 263 11.01 6.43 37.46
C ASP A 263 10.63 7.59 36.52
N ASP A 264 10.48 7.32 35.21
CA ASP A 264 10.03 8.31 34.23
C ASP A 264 8.59 8.78 34.49
N LEU A 265 7.70 7.90 34.95
CA LEU A 265 6.34 8.26 35.37
C LEU A 265 6.37 9.25 36.54
N MET A 266 7.13 8.94 37.60
CA MET A 266 7.24 9.84 38.76
C MET A 266 7.81 11.21 38.37
N ALA A 267 8.80 11.22 37.53
CA ALA A 267 9.40 12.47 37.01
C ALA A 267 8.38 13.30 36.22
N GLN A 268 7.64 12.67 35.29
CA GLN A 268 6.68 13.38 34.46
C GLN A 268 5.44 13.83 35.24
N VAL A 269 4.94 13.03 36.18
CA VAL A 269 3.84 13.41 37.07
C VAL A 269 4.24 14.61 37.91
N SER A 270 5.46 14.60 38.52
CA SER A 270 5.98 15.73 39.29
C SER A 270 6.11 17.00 38.44
N PHE A 271 6.49 16.86 37.17
CA PHE A 271 6.51 17.98 36.22
C PHE A 271 5.14 18.60 36.04
N PHE A 272 4.10 17.80 35.77
CA PHE A 272 2.72 18.29 35.62
C PHE A 272 2.16 18.89 36.91
N GLU A 273 2.45 18.29 38.08
CA GLU A 273 2.01 18.80 39.39
C GLU A 273 2.64 20.18 39.70
N LYS A 274 3.92 20.37 39.41
CA LYS A 274 4.61 21.67 39.56
C LYS A 274 4.04 22.74 38.65
N ASP A 275 3.57 22.34 37.46
CA ASP A 275 2.94 23.23 36.49
C ASP A 275 1.42 23.37 36.72
N MET A 276 0.90 22.89 37.88
CA MET A 276 -0.52 22.93 38.28
C MET A 276 -1.46 22.19 37.32
N ARG A 277 -0.95 21.27 36.52
CA ARG A 277 -1.68 20.45 35.53
C ARG A 277 -2.10 19.11 36.14
N LEU A 278 -2.95 19.18 37.16
CA LEU A 278 -3.34 18.03 37.99
C LEU A 278 -4.15 16.97 37.23
N VAL A 279 -4.92 17.38 36.22
CA VAL A 279 -5.72 16.46 35.39
C VAL A 279 -4.81 15.58 34.54
N GLU A 280 -3.81 16.18 33.89
CA GLU A 280 -2.81 15.49 33.09
C GLU A 280 -1.95 14.56 33.97
N ALA A 281 -1.52 15.04 35.14
CA ALA A 281 -0.78 14.25 36.10
C ALA A 281 -1.54 12.98 36.52
N LYS A 282 -2.81 13.13 36.88
CA LYS A 282 -3.66 12.00 37.29
C LYS A 282 -3.89 11.03 36.11
N ARG A 283 -4.24 11.54 34.94
CA ARG A 283 -4.48 10.73 33.74
C ARG A 283 -3.25 9.90 33.38
N LEU A 284 -2.07 10.50 33.36
CA LEU A 284 -0.83 9.81 33.04
C LEU A 284 -0.54 8.72 34.07
N ARG A 285 -0.70 9.02 35.37
CA ARG A 285 -0.50 8.06 36.44
C ARG A 285 -1.43 6.86 36.30
N ASP A 286 -2.74 7.09 36.28
CA ASP A 286 -3.75 6.03 36.21
C ASP A 286 -3.51 5.12 34.98
N ARG A 287 -3.20 5.70 33.82
CA ARG A 287 -2.93 4.96 32.61
C ARG A 287 -1.65 4.13 32.66
N THR A 288 -0.56 4.74 33.11
CA THR A 288 0.73 4.04 33.10
C THR A 288 0.80 2.97 34.18
N GLU A 289 0.20 3.18 35.36
CA GLU A 289 0.11 2.16 36.39
C GLU A 289 -0.70 0.94 35.92
N PHE A 290 -1.81 1.16 35.22
CA PHE A 290 -2.58 0.08 34.61
C PHE A 290 -1.75 -0.66 33.53
N ASP A 291 -1.06 0.06 32.63
CA ASP A 291 -0.20 -0.56 31.64
C ASP A 291 0.92 -1.41 32.28
N LEU A 292 1.51 -0.93 33.38
CA LEU A 292 2.53 -1.66 34.14
C LEU A 292 2.01 -2.92 34.83
N GLU A 293 0.77 -2.88 35.35
CA GLU A 293 0.12 -4.06 35.91
C GLU A 293 -0.08 -5.14 34.84
N MET A 294 -0.57 -4.74 33.68
CA MET A 294 -0.75 -5.66 32.53
C MET A 294 0.58 -6.26 32.07
N ILE A 295 1.66 -5.46 32.02
CA ILE A 295 2.99 -5.95 31.62
C ILE A 295 3.54 -6.95 32.65
N ARG A 296 3.33 -6.74 33.96
CA ARG A 296 3.74 -7.69 35.02
C ARG A 296 3.01 -9.02 34.92
N GLU A 297 1.70 -8.97 34.77
CA GLU A 297 0.84 -10.17 34.82
C GLU A 297 0.84 -10.96 33.49
N LEU A 298 0.80 -10.25 32.36
CA LEU A 298 0.62 -10.84 31.03
C LEU A 298 1.85 -10.75 30.12
N GLY A 299 2.86 -9.97 30.50
CA GLY A 299 4.02 -9.68 29.67
C GLY A 299 3.79 -8.63 28.57
N TYR A 300 2.57 -8.09 28.43
CA TYR A 300 2.24 -7.07 27.44
C TYR A 300 1.06 -6.17 27.91
N CYS A 301 0.91 -5.00 27.27
CA CYS A 301 -0.25 -4.14 27.44
C CYS A 301 -0.71 -3.56 26.08
N SER A 302 -1.94 -3.01 26.05
CA SER A 302 -2.41 -2.28 24.86
C SER A 302 -1.57 -1.02 24.64
N GLY A 303 -0.86 -0.95 23.50
CA GLY A 303 0.06 0.15 23.22
C GLY A 303 1.47 -0.05 23.80
N VAL A 304 1.87 -1.31 24.06
CA VAL A 304 3.21 -1.67 24.55
C VAL A 304 4.34 -1.06 23.73
N GLU A 305 4.09 -0.78 22.45
CA GLU A 305 5.04 -0.11 21.56
C GLU A 305 5.46 1.28 22.05
N ASN A 306 4.64 1.97 22.86
CA ASN A 306 5.00 3.27 23.46
C ASN A 306 6.09 3.15 24.53
N TYR A 307 6.36 1.94 24.99
CA TYR A 307 7.40 1.58 25.94
C TYR A 307 8.60 0.86 25.29
N SER A 308 8.62 0.72 23.95
CA SER A 308 9.64 -0.05 23.21
C SER A 308 11.06 0.37 23.52
N ARG A 309 11.31 1.66 23.80
CA ARG A 309 12.62 2.18 24.18
C ARG A 309 13.23 1.43 25.39
N TYR A 310 12.42 1.15 26.41
CA TYR A 310 12.89 0.47 27.62
C TYR A 310 13.20 -1.01 27.37
N PHE A 311 12.35 -1.67 26.58
CA PHE A 311 12.55 -3.07 26.21
C PHE A 311 13.74 -3.28 25.27
N ASP A 312 13.99 -2.32 24.37
CA ASP A 312 15.14 -2.34 23.45
C ASP A 312 16.44 -1.80 24.09
N ARG A 313 16.39 -1.33 25.35
CA ARG A 313 17.53 -0.69 26.04
C ARG A 313 18.11 0.50 25.28
N ARG A 314 17.27 1.24 24.56
CA ARG A 314 17.68 2.41 23.77
C ARG A 314 17.71 3.68 24.61
N LEU A 315 18.65 4.56 24.30
CA LEU A 315 18.71 5.90 24.89
C LEU A 315 17.53 6.76 24.40
N PRO A 316 17.05 7.71 25.22
CA PRO A 316 16.04 8.68 24.82
C PRO A 316 16.44 9.39 23.50
N GLY A 317 15.48 9.53 22.56
CA GLY A 317 15.69 10.17 21.26
C GLY A 317 16.36 9.30 20.20
N SER A 318 16.91 8.14 20.56
CA SER A 318 17.50 7.22 19.58
C SER A 318 16.43 6.63 18.64
N ARG A 319 16.83 6.32 17.39
CA ARG A 319 15.94 5.70 16.43
C ARG A 319 15.51 4.29 16.86
N PRO A 320 14.29 3.85 16.53
CA PRO A 320 13.89 2.45 16.73
C PRO A 320 14.60 1.54 15.72
N PHE A 321 14.64 0.24 16.04
CA PHE A 321 14.98 -0.78 15.06
C PHE A 321 13.83 -0.95 14.08
N CYS A 322 14.15 -1.11 12.79
CA CYS A 322 13.17 -1.28 11.73
C CYS A 322 13.56 -2.46 10.82
N LEU A 323 12.82 -2.72 9.76
CA LEU A 323 13.13 -3.83 8.85
C LEU A 323 14.52 -3.72 8.22
N LEU A 324 15.01 -2.50 7.97
CA LEU A 324 16.32 -2.28 7.37
C LEU A 324 17.46 -2.81 8.26
N ASP A 325 17.27 -2.83 9.59
CA ASP A 325 18.25 -3.38 10.54
C ASP A 325 18.38 -4.92 10.51
N TYR A 326 17.47 -5.61 9.85
CA TYR A 326 17.53 -7.06 9.67
C TYR A 326 18.33 -7.47 8.42
N PHE A 327 18.56 -6.52 7.50
CA PHE A 327 19.35 -6.75 6.30
C PHE A 327 20.87 -6.70 6.61
N PRO A 328 21.69 -7.44 5.84
CA PRO A 328 23.14 -7.24 5.89
C PRO A 328 23.51 -5.89 5.27
N ASP A 329 24.66 -5.33 5.64
CA ASP A 329 25.10 -3.98 5.24
C ASP A 329 25.18 -3.78 3.71
N ASP A 330 25.39 -4.83 2.94
CA ASP A 330 25.57 -4.78 1.49
C ASP A 330 24.30 -5.07 0.67
N TYR A 331 23.12 -4.98 1.29
CA TYR A 331 21.84 -5.19 0.59
C TYR A 331 21.58 -4.13 -0.49
N LEU A 332 20.77 -4.51 -1.48
CA LEU A 332 20.29 -3.62 -2.53
C LEU A 332 18.89 -3.09 -2.18
N LEU A 333 18.71 -1.78 -2.22
CA LEU A 333 17.40 -1.15 -2.09
C LEU A 333 16.85 -0.79 -3.49
N VAL A 334 15.66 -1.25 -3.80
CA VAL A 334 14.90 -0.85 -5.00
C VAL A 334 13.68 -0.07 -4.56
N ILE A 335 13.54 1.18 -4.96
CA ILE A 335 12.39 2.03 -4.63
C ILE A 335 11.50 2.14 -5.86
N ASP A 336 10.39 1.42 -5.85
CA ASP A 336 9.42 1.47 -6.95
C ASP A 336 8.51 2.69 -6.82
N GLU A 337 8.13 3.26 -7.97
CA GLU A 337 7.41 4.55 -8.08
C GLU A 337 8.04 5.61 -7.15
N SER A 338 9.36 5.77 -7.24
CA SER A 338 10.20 6.52 -6.30
C SER A 338 9.74 7.97 -6.12
N HIS A 339 9.23 8.61 -7.18
CA HIS A 339 8.68 9.97 -7.16
C HIS A 339 7.48 10.14 -6.21
N VAL A 340 6.82 9.04 -5.77
CA VAL A 340 5.76 9.00 -4.75
C VAL A 340 6.29 8.43 -3.44
N THR A 341 7.07 7.34 -3.52
CA THR A 341 7.55 6.60 -2.36
C THR A 341 8.52 7.42 -1.51
N VAL A 342 9.46 8.13 -2.11
CA VAL A 342 10.43 8.96 -1.40
C VAL A 342 9.77 10.12 -0.62
N PRO A 343 8.89 10.94 -1.23
CA PRO A 343 8.14 11.95 -0.49
C PRO A 343 7.29 11.38 0.65
N GLN A 344 6.73 10.18 0.49
CA GLN A 344 5.96 9.52 1.54
C GLN A 344 6.85 9.12 2.72
N VAL A 345 8.02 8.51 2.49
CA VAL A 345 9.00 8.20 3.54
C VAL A 345 9.35 9.48 4.31
N ARG A 346 9.63 10.57 3.60
CA ARG A 346 9.98 11.88 4.20
C ARG A 346 8.87 12.45 5.08
N ALA A 347 7.61 12.29 4.69
CA ALA A 347 6.46 12.88 5.40
C ALA A 347 6.05 12.09 6.67
N MET A 348 6.39 10.79 6.76
CA MET A 348 5.89 9.90 7.82
C MET A 348 6.27 10.36 9.22
N TRP A 349 7.52 10.76 9.44
CA TRP A 349 8.00 11.18 10.75
C TRP A 349 7.28 12.43 11.28
N GLY A 350 7.08 13.45 10.43
CA GLY A 350 6.45 14.71 10.83
C GLY A 350 5.01 14.52 11.32
N GLY A 351 4.24 13.70 10.62
CA GLY A 351 2.86 13.38 10.99
C GLY A 351 2.75 12.63 12.31
N ASP A 352 3.61 11.61 12.52
CA ASP A 352 3.65 10.85 13.76
C ASP A 352 4.07 11.69 14.96
N ARG A 353 5.12 12.51 14.80
CA ARG A 353 5.61 13.42 15.84
C ARG A 353 4.54 14.41 16.30
N SER A 354 3.87 15.10 15.38
CA SER A 354 2.83 16.07 15.73
C SER A 354 1.71 15.45 16.57
N ARG A 355 1.24 14.27 16.18
CA ARG A 355 0.21 13.51 16.89
C ARG A 355 0.67 13.11 18.30
N LYS A 356 1.88 12.57 18.45
CA LYS A 356 2.42 12.10 19.73
C LYS A 356 2.78 13.23 20.67
N THR A 357 3.23 14.37 20.15
CA THR A 357 3.46 15.58 20.96
C THR A 357 2.19 15.93 21.73
N ASN A 358 1.03 15.98 21.08
CA ASN A 358 -0.24 16.25 21.77
C ASN A 358 -0.55 15.18 22.84
N LEU A 359 -0.30 13.89 22.58
CA LEU A 359 -0.56 12.84 23.56
C LEU A 359 0.33 12.97 24.80
N VAL A 360 1.60 13.35 24.62
CA VAL A 360 2.54 13.56 25.73
C VAL A 360 2.21 14.85 26.48
N ASP A 361 2.03 15.96 25.77
CA ASP A 361 1.76 17.27 26.37
C ASP A 361 0.48 17.28 27.20
N PHE A 362 -0.53 16.51 26.82
CA PHE A 362 -1.80 16.41 27.55
C PHE A 362 -1.92 15.17 28.47
N GLY A 363 -0.80 14.53 28.80
CA GLY A 363 -0.75 13.46 29.81
C GLY A 363 -1.45 12.14 29.43
N PHE A 364 -1.59 11.84 28.14
CA PHE A 364 -2.10 10.55 27.67
C PHE A 364 -0.99 9.50 27.55
N ARG A 365 0.25 9.91 27.31
CA ARG A 365 1.42 9.03 27.17
C ARG A 365 2.66 9.65 27.81
N LEU A 366 3.60 8.77 28.23
CA LEU A 366 4.93 9.17 28.64
C LEU A 366 5.74 9.76 27.49
N PRO A 367 6.76 10.60 27.77
CA PRO A 367 7.70 11.10 26.75
C PRO A 367 8.34 9.98 25.90
N SER A 368 8.54 8.78 26.44
CA SER A 368 9.04 7.60 25.73
C SER A 368 8.23 7.21 24.49
N ALA A 369 6.94 7.57 24.45
CA ALA A 369 6.10 7.34 23.27
C ALA A 369 6.63 8.05 22.02
N MET A 370 7.37 9.14 22.18
CA MET A 370 8.03 9.87 21.08
C MET A 370 9.13 9.05 20.42
N ASP A 371 9.74 8.09 21.13
CA ASP A 371 10.82 7.23 20.63
C ASP A 371 10.33 6.00 19.87
N ASN A 372 9.02 5.70 19.92
CA ASN A 372 8.36 4.75 19.02
C ASN A 372 7.86 5.48 17.78
N ARG A 373 8.69 5.68 16.81
CA ARG A 373 8.46 6.53 15.64
C ARG A 373 8.97 5.89 14.35
N PRO A 374 8.50 6.31 13.18
CA PRO A 374 9.20 5.98 11.95
C PRO A 374 10.58 6.65 11.94
N LEU A 375 11.46 6.15 11.09
CA LEU A 375 12.74 6.79 10.81
C LEU A 375 12.53 8.24 10.36
N THR A 376 13.45 9.14 10.72
CA THR A 376 13.60 10.39 9.97
C THR A 376 14.14 10.08 8.57
N PHE A 377 14.01 11.03 7.65
CA PHE A 377 14.50 10.81 6.30
C PHE A 377 16.03 10.64 6.25
N GLU A 378 16.75 11.40 7.08
CA GLU A 378 18.21 11.32 7.23
C GLU A 378 18.65 9.96 7.80
N GLU A 379 17.92 9.43 8.79
CA GLU A 379 18.17 8.08 9.32
C GLU A 379 17.91 7.00 8.25
N PHE A 380 16.86 7.16 7.45
CA PHE A 380 16.57 6.26 6.31
C PHE A 380 17.73 6.28 5.30
N GLU A 381 18.23 7.47 4.93
CA GLU A 381 19.36 7.58 4.00
C GLU A 381 20.64 6.95 4.57
N THR A 382 20.89 7.08 5.87
CA THR A 382 22.08 6.50 6.53
C THR A 382 22.06 4.96 6.54
N LEU A 383 20.86 4.35 6.57
CA LEU A 383 20.70 2.90 6.55
C LEU A 383 20.72 2.31 5.14
N THR A 384 20.73 3.14 4.11
CA THR A 384 20.74 2.68 2.73
C THR A 384 22.15 2.73 2.16
N ASN A 385 22.60 1.63 1.52
CA ASN A 385 23.93 1.55 0.91
C ASN A 385 23.85 1.86 -0.59
N GLN A 386 23.17 1.02 -1.37
CA GLN A 386 22.99 1.21 -2.80
C GLN A 386 21.50 1.21 -3.14
N VAL A 387 21.05 2.19 -3.93
CA VAL A 387 19.64 2.38 -4.27
C VAL A 387 19.43 2.43 -5.77
N ILE A 388 18.45 1.68 -6.25
CA ILE A 388 17.89 1.84 -7.60
C ILE A 388 16.50 2.48 -7.48
N TYR A 389 16.38 3.72 -7.95
CA TYR A 389 15.11 4.43 -8.06
C TYR A 389 14.41 4.04 -9.35
N VAL A 390 13.22 3.49 -9.26
CA VAL A 390 12.42 3.06 -10.42
C VAL A 390 11.22 3.96 -10.58
N SER A 391 11.10 4.64 -11.70
CA SER A 391 9.97 5.54 -11.96
C SER A 391 9.76 5.77 -13.47
N ALA A 392 8.51 6.04 -13.87
CA ALA A 392 8.22 6.56 -15.21
C ALA A 392 8.45 8.08 -15.31
N THR A 393 8.50 8.76 -14.16
CA THR A 393 8.62 10.23 -14.03
C THR A 393 9.48 10.56 -12.81
N PRO A 394 10.83 10.33 -12.84
CA PRO A 394 11.71 10.61 -11.71
C PRO A 394 11.57 12.06 -11.21
N ALA A 395 11.74 12.27 -9.92
CA ALA A 395 11.70 13.59 -9.30
C ALA A 395 13.12 14.16 -9.13
N ASP A 396 13.20 15.44 -8.78
CA ASP A 396 14.46 16.15 -8.65
C ASP A 396 15.40 15.52 -7.60
N TYR A 397 14.82 14.90 -6.56
CA TYR A 397 15.60 14.21 -5.53
C TYR A 397 16.39 13.04 -6.13
N GLU A 398 15.72 12.15 -6.88
CA GLU A 398 16.36 10.97 -7.49
C GLU A 398 17.38 11.38 -8.54
N LEU A 399 17.05 12.39 -9.36
CA LEU A 399 17.95 12.93 -10.37
C LEU A 399 19.19 13.56 -9.74
N ASN A 400 19.05 14.30 -8.64
CA ASN A 400 20.19 14.84 -7.91
C ASN A 400 21.06 13.75 -7.27
N LYS A 401 20.44 12.68 -6.74
CA LYS A 401 21.19 11.54 -6.14
C LYS A 401 21.97 10.73 -7.17
N SER A 402 21.47 10.62 -8.39
CA SER A 402 22.15 9.95 -9.52
C SER A 402 23.01 10.89 -10.36
N GLU A 403 23.28 12.12 -9.89
CA GLU A 403 24.07 13.14 -10.61
C GLU A 403 23.55 13.42 -12.03
N GLY A 404 22.23 13.26 -12.23
CA GLY A 404 21.56 13.43 -13.51
C GLY A 404 21.67 12.23 -14.47
N VAL A 405 22.32 11.15 -14.06
CA VAL A 405 22.43 9.94 -14.88
C VAL A 405 21.12 9.16 -14.80
N VAL A 406 20.49 8.96 -15.96
CA VAL A 406 19.21 8.24 -16.08
C VAL A 406 19.36 7.10 -17.08
N ILE A 407 18.97 5.90 -16.65
CA ILE A 407 18.93 4.72 -17.50
C ILE A 407 17.50 4.60 -18.05
N GLU A 408 17.33 4.77 -19.37
CA GLU A 408 16.00 4.73 -20.01
C GLU A 408 15.57 3.31 -20.37
N GLN A 409 14.31 3.00 -20.09
CA GLN A 409 13.62 1.79 -20.54
C GLN A 409 12.23 2.16 -21.06
N ILE A 410 12.18 2.62 -22.30
CA ILE A 410 10.98 3.19 -22.95
C ILE A 410 10.27 2.13 -23.81
N ILE A 411 11.00 1.24 -24.44
CA ILE A 411 10.44 0.25 -25.35
C ILE A 411 9.61 -0.79 -24.59
N ARG A 412 8.37 -0.96 -25.04
CA ARG A 412 7.46 -2.03 -24.56
C ARG A 412 7.63 -3.28 -25.43
N PRO A 413 7.92 -4.44 -24.83
CA PRO A 413 8.03 -5.70 -25.58
C PRO A 413 6.77 -6.07 -26.38
N THR A 414 5.60 -5.61 -25.95
CA THR A 414 4.32 -5.81 -26.63
C THR A 414 4.10 -4.96 -27.87
N GLY A 415 5.01 -4.02 -28.15
CA GLY A 415 4.87 -3.05 -29.23
C GLY A 415 3.83 -1.95 -28.99
N LEU A 416 3.15 -1.94 -27.85
CA LEU A 416 2.10 -0.96 -27.54
C LEU A 416 2.65 0.46 -27.52
N LEU A 417 1.94 1.34 -28.21
CA LEU A 417 2.32 2.75 -28.35
C LEU A 417 1.80 3.58 -27.18
N ASP A 418 2.47 4.68 -26.87
CA ASP A 418 1.87 5.72 -26.06
C ASP A 418 0.64 6.31 -26.77
N PRO A 419 -0.43 6.72 -26.02
CA PRO A 419 -1.67 7.13 -26.62
C PRO A 419 -1.55 8.42 -27.42
N ILE A 420 -2.46 8.62 -28.37
CA ILE A 420 -2.65 9.90 -29.04
C ILE A 420 -3.33 10.84 -28.06
N ILE A 421 -2.84 12.09 -27.96
CA ILE A 421 -3.40 13.12 -27.11
C ILE A 421 -4.11 14.15 -27.96
N GLU A 422 -5.39 14.41 -27.64
CA GLU A 422 -6.19 15.47 -28.22
C GLU A 422 -6.45 16.54 -27.14
N VAL A 423 -6.30 17.83 -27.52
CA VAL A 423 -6.70 18.93 -26.67
C VAL A 423 -7.98 19.53 -27.24
N ARG A 424 -9.02 19.59 -26.40
CA ARG A 424 -10.34 20.11 -26.78
C ARG A 424 -10.77 21.23 -25.84
N PRO A 425 -11.60 22.20 -26.29
CA PRO A 425 -12.08 23.27 -25.44
C PRO A 425 -12.81 22.77 -24.19
N SER A 426 -12.69 23.48 -23.06
CA SER A 426 -13.41 23.13 -21.82
C SER A 426 -14.91 23.46 -21.92
N ALA A 427 -15.29 24.38 -22.79
CA ALA A 427 -16.69 24.65 -23.08
C ALA A 427 -17.39 23.39 -23.61
N HIS A 428 -18.48 22.98 -22.94
CA HIS A 428 -19.26 21.76 -23.26
C HIS A 428 -18.47 20.45 -23.06
N GLN A 429 -17.40 20.43 -22.27
CA GLN A 429 -16.57 19.23 -22.02
C GLN A 429 -17.36 18.03 -21.53
N ILE A 430 -18.47 18.22 -20.82
CA ILE A 430 -19.30 17.10 -20.32
C ILE A 430 -20.12 16.47 -21.43
N ASP A 431 -20.62 17.28 -22.37
CA ASP A 431 -21.40 16.79 -23.51
C ASP A 431 -20.53 16.00 -24.47
N ASP A 432 -19.35 16.52 -24.79
CA ASP A 432 -18.35 15.86 -25.61
C ASP A 432 -17.85 14.56 -24.94
N LEU A 433 -17.59 14.61 -23.62
CA LEU A 433 -17.21 13.43 -22.86
C LEU A 433 -18.26 12.32 -22.92
N LEU A 434 -19.56 12.64 -22.81
CA LEU A 434 -20.61 11.63 -22.89
C LEU A 434 -20.65 10.95 -24.26
N GLU A 435 -20.45 11.69 -25.34
CA GLU A 435 -20.40 11.14 -26.69
C GLU A 435 -19.19 10.20 -26.85
N GLU A 436 -18.02 10.62 -26.37
CA GLU A 436 -16.80 9.81 -26.40
C GLU A 436 -16.91 8.54 -25.52
N VAL A 437 -17.55 8.65 -24.37
CA VAL A 437 -17.87 7.50 -23.50
C VAL A 437 -18.77 6.52 -24.23
N ASP A 438 -19.86 6.99 -24.84
CA ASP A 438 -20.80 6.12 -25.57
C ASP A 438 -20.12 5.36 -26.72
N GLN A 439 -19.29 6.06 -27.50
CA GLN A 439 -18.52 5.44 -28.58
C GLN A 439 -17.53 4.39 -28.05
N THR A 440 -16.79 4.71 -26.98
CA THR A 440 -15.78 3.83 -26.38
C THR A 440 -16.41 2.58 -25.78
N VAL A 441 -17.52 2.74 -25.05
CA VAL A 441 -18.24 1.62 -24.41
C VAL A 441 -18.89 0.72 -25.44
N LYS A 442 -19.46 1.26 -26.52
CA LYS A 442 -19.94 0.47 -27.65
C LYS A 442 -18.86 -0.36 -28.33
N GLY A 443 -17.61 0.13 -28.31
CA GLY A 443 -16.42 -0.62 -28.74
C GLY A 443 -15.95 -1.70 -27.75
N GLY A 444 -16.62 -1.86 -26.60
CA GLY A 444 -16.31 -2.87 -25.58
C GLY A 444 -15.18 -2.47 -24.62
N ALA A 445 -14.65 -1.24 -24.70
CA ALA A 445 -13.57 -0.75 -23.87
C ALA A 445 -14.08 0.05 -22.64
N ARG A 446 -13.16 0.39 -21.74
CA ARG A 446 -13.44 1.14 -20.50
C ARG A 446 -12.86 2.55 -20.57
N VAL A 447 -13.43 3.43 -19.76
CA VAL A 447 -13.07 4.85 -19.72
C VAL A 447 -12.61 5.25 -18.33
N LEU A 448 -11.53 6.03 -18.23
CA LEU A 448 -11.11 6.72 -17.03
C LEU A 448 -11.34 8.22 -17.18
N VAL A 449 -11.94 8.86 -16.18
CA VAL A 449 -12.17 10.30 -16.16
C VAL A 449 -11.48 10.90 -14.93
N THR A 450 -10.65 11.94 -15.11
CA THR A 450 -10.01 12.63 -14.00
C THR A 450 -10.63 14.00 -13.78
N THR A 451 -11.00 14.29 -12.53
CA THR A 451 -11.54 15.56 -12.07
C THR A 451 -10.58 16.25 -11.10
N LEU A 452 -10.83 17.54 -10.78
CA LEU A 452 -10.00 18.31 -9.84
C LEU A 452 -10.41 18.13 -8.37
N THR A 453 -11.69 17.86 -8.11
CA THR A 453 -12.23 17.80 -6.75
C THR A 453 -13.07 16.53 -6.53
N LYS A 454 -13.18 16.10 -5.28
CA LYS A 454 -14.05 15.00 -4.86
C LYS A 454 -15.50 15.26 -5.24
N ARG A 455 -15.99 16.45 -4.92
CA ARG A 455 -17.36 16.87 -5.22
C ARG A 455 -17.67 16.77 -6.71
N MET A 456 -16.75 17.24 -7.58
CA MET A 456 -16.90 17.13 -9.03
C MET A 456 -16.96 15.67 -9.49
N ALA A 457 -16.17 14.79 -8.88
CA ALA A 457 -16.20 13.36 -9.20
C ALA A 457 -17.56 12.72 -8.85
N GLU A 458 -18.10 13.04 -7.67
CA GLU A 458 -19.40 12.53 -7.21
C GLU A 458 -20.55 13.06 -8.06
N GLU A 459 -20.54 14.36 -8.36
CA GLU A 459 -21.59 15.01 -9.18
C GLU A 459 -21.55 14.49 -10.62
N LEU A 460 -20.35 14.32 -11.19
CA LEU A 460 -20.18 13.75 -12.52
C LEU A 460 -20.68 12.28 -12.57
N ASN A 461 -20.41 11.49 -11.53
CA ASN A 461 -20.93 10.14 -11.44
C ASN A 461 -22.47 10.12 -11.44
N LYS A 462 -23.10 10.92 -10.60
CA LYS A 462 -24.57 11.06 -10.55
C LYS A 462 -25.14 11.50 -11.90
N PHE A 463 -24.46 12.41 -12.58
CA PHE A 463 -24.86 12.87 -13.89
C PHE A 463 -24.77 11.76 -14.96
N MET A 464 -23.67 11.01 -14.99
CA MET A 464 -23.49 9.88 -15.91
C MET A 464 -24.52 8.76 -15.68
N GLU A 465 -24.79 8.41 -14.41
CA GLU A 465 -25.83 7.43 -14.06
C GLU A 465 -27.22 7.86 -14.57
N ARG A 466 -27.56 9.15 -14.42
CA ARG A 466 -28.82 9.70 -14.97
C ARG A 466 -28.85 9.66 -16.51
N ALA A 467 -27.69 9.81 -17.15
CA ALA A 467 -27.57 9.64 -18.61
C ALA A 467 -27.57 8.17 -19.06
N GLY A 468 -27.71 7.22 -18.13
CA GLY A 468 -27.74 5.79 -18.40
C GLY A 468 -26.37 5.13 -18.57
N VAL A 469 -25.29 5.83 -18.22
CA VAL A 469 -23.92 5.30 -18.25
C VAL A 469 -23.63 4.60 -16.93
N LYS A 470 -23.14 3.36 -16.98
CA LYS A 470 -22.69 2.64 -15.79
C LYS A 470 -21.35 3.20 -15.34
N SER A 471 -21.36 4.03 -14.32
CA SER A 471 -20.16 4.68 -13.79
C SER A 471 -20.02 4.46 -12.30
N ARG A 472 -18.76 4.56 -11.81
CA ARG A 472 -18.41 4.65 -10.39
C ARG A 472 -17.32 5.69 -10.19
N TYR A 473 -17.21 6.19 -8.97
CA TYR A 473 -16.15 7.15 -8.61
C TYR A 473 -15.23 6.60 -7.52
N ILE A 474 -14.01 7.11 -7.51
CA ILE A 474 -12.99 6.83 -6.49
C ILE A 474 -12.36 8.14 -6.00
N HIS A 475 -12.25 8.31 -4.67
CA HIS A 475 -11.48 9.38 -4.03
C HIS A 475 -10.78 8.92 -2.75
N SER A 476 -10.11 9.83 -2.04
CA SER A 476 -9.26 9.49 -0.88
C SER A 476 -10.00 8.87 0.30
N GLU A 477 -11.32 9.05 0.42
CA GLU A 477 -12.14 8.53 1.53
C GLU A 477 -12.66 7.11 1.28
N VAL A 478 -12.59 6.63 0.03
CA VAL A 478 -12.95 5.23 -0.28
C VAL A 478 -11.96 4.29 0.40
N LYS A 479 -12.46 3.33 1.17
CA LYS A 479 -11.64 2.38 1.92
C LYS A 479 -10.73 1.56 0.98
N PRO A 480 -9.52 1.17 1.39
CA PRO A 480 -8.59 0.45 0.53
C PRO A 480 -9.14 -0.84 -0.09
N LEU A 481 -9.95 -1.60 0.65
CA LEU A 481 -10.57 -2.83 0.15
C LEU A 481 -11.63 -2.54 -0.92
N ASP A 482 -12.46 -1.53 -0.72
CA ASP A 482 -13.50 -1.12 -1.68
C ASP A 482 -12.88 -0.63 -2.98
N ARG A 483 -11.70 0.01 -2.91
CA ARG A 483 -10.93 0.41 -4.11
C ARG A 483 -10.53 -0.80 -4.96
N VAL A 484 -10.04 -1.86 -4.33
CA VAL A 484 -9.65 -3.09 -5.04
C VAL A 484 -10.87 -3.70 -5.71
N GLU A 485 -12.02 -3.70 -5.05
CA GLU A 485 -13.27 -4.21 -5.59
C GLU A 485 -13.78 -3.38 -6.76
N ILE A 486 -13.80 -2.05 -6.63
CA ILE A 486 -14.19 -1.14 -7.71
C ILE A 486 -13.32 -1.35 -8.97
N LEU A 487 -12.01 -1.46 -8.79
CA LEU A 487 -11.10 -1.73 -9.91
C LEU A 487 -11.32 -3.10 -10.53
N ARG A 488 -11.60 -4.12 -9.73
CA ARG A 488 -11.97 -5.46 -10.20
C ARG A 488 -13.25 -5.44 -11.00
N GLU A 489 -14.28 -4.75 -10.53
CA GLU A 489 -15.57 -4.62 -11.21
C GLU A 489 -15.45 -3.88 -12.54
N LEU A 490 -14.64 -2.80 -12.63
CA LEU A 490 -14.30 -2.13 -13.88
C LEU A 490 -13.71 -3.11 -14.89
N ARG A 491 -12.72 -3.90 -14.47
CA ARG A 491 -12.07 -4.91 -15.31
C ARG A 491 -13.00 -6.03 -15.75
N LEU A 492 -13.93 -6.44 -14.89
CA LEU A 492 -14.94 -7.45 -15.20
C LEU A 492 -16.10 -6.89 -16.05
N GLY A 493 -16.17 -5.58 -16.24
CA GLY A 493 -17.21 -4.92 -17.01
C GLY A 493 -18.56 -4.81 -16.31
N VAL A 494 -18.56 -4.80 -14.98
CA VAL A 494 -19.77 -4.52 -14.19
C VAL A 494 -20.23 -3.09 -14.42
N PHE A 495 -19.27 -2.17 -14.57
CA PHE A 495 -19.49 -0.80 -15.01
C PHE A 495 -18.41 -0.38 -16.04
N ASP A 496 -18.61 0.75 -16.73
CA ASP A 496 -17.85 1.10 -17.92
C ASP A 496 -16.95 2.32 -17.71
N VAL A 497 -17.30 3.23 -16.80
CA VAL A 497 -16.60 4.49 -16.57
C VAL A 497 -16.16 4.61 -15.10
N LEU A 498 -14.87 4.82 -14.88
CA LEU A 498 -14.33 5.13 -13.57
C LEU A 498 -13.92 6.60 -13.48
N ILE A 499 -14.51 7.33 -12.54
CA ILE A 499 -14.24 8.73 -12.29
C ILE A 499 -13.35 8.85 -11.05
N GLY A 500 -12.29 9.64 -11.11
CA GLY A 500 -11.41 9.81 -9.96
C GLY A 500 -10.69 11.16 -9.93
N VAL A 501 -10.22 11.54 -8.73
CA VAL A 501 -9.43 12.76 -8.55
C VAL A 501 -7.95 12.45 -8.72
N ASN A 502 -7.33 11.85 -7.74
CA ASN A 502 -5.88 11.62 -7.68
C ASN A 502 -5.49 10.12 -7.78
N LEU A 503 -6.44 9.24 -7.59
CA LEU A 503 -6.21 7.80 -7.41
C LEU A 503 -5.90 7.05 -8.70
N LEU A 504 -6.09 7.69 -9.83
CA LEU A 504 -5.75 7.13 -11.14
C LEU A 504 -4.24 7.16 -11.44
N ARG A 505 -3.42 7.74 -10.52
CA ARG A 505 -1.97 7.81 -10.68
C ARG A 505 -1.23 6.52 -10.31
N GLU A 506 -1.76 5.75 -9.36
CA GLU A 506 -0.99 4.73 -8.66
C GLU A 506 -1.24 3.33 -9.22
N GLY A 507 -0.21 2.74 -9.84
CA GLY A 507 -0.06 1.29 -10.02
C GLY A 507 -1.16 0.50 -10.73
N LEU A 508 -2.16 1.16 -11.32
CA LEU A 508 -3.29 0.50 -11.97
C LEU A 508 -2.90 -0.10 -13.32
N ASP A 509 -2.96 -1.40 -13.42
CA ASP A 509 -2.80 -2.14 -14.67
C ASP A 509 -4.16 -2.48 -15.26
N LEU A 510 -4.67 -1.58 -16.12
CA LEU A 510 -6.01 -1.63 -16.70
C LEU A 510 -5.94 -1.70 -18.23
N PRO A 511 -5.60 -2.85 -18.81
CA PRO A 511 -5.51 -2.99 -20.28
C PRO A 511 -6.87 -2.84 -20.99
N GLU A 512 -7.97 -2.92 -20.25
CA GLU A 512 -9.33 -2.74 -20.74
C GLU A 512 -9.67 -1.27 -21.03
N VAL A 513 -8.87 -0.33 -20.53
CA VAL A 513 -9.07 1.12 -20.69
C VAL A 513 -8.46 1.60 -22.01
N SER A 514 -9.29 2.14 -22.90
CA SER A 514 -8.85 2.74 -24.16
C SER A 514 -8.97 4.27 -24.18
N LEU A 515 -9.83 4.86 -23.34
CA LEU A 515 -9.98 6.31 -23.24
C LEU A 515 -9.66 6.82 -21.85
N VAL A 516 -8.81 7.85 -21.79
CA VAL A 516 -8.58 8.66 -20.59
C VAL A 516 -8.99 10.09 -20.88
N ALA A 517 -9.94 10.61 -20.11
CA ALA A 517 -10.40 12.00 -20.20
C ALA A 517 -9.90 12.80 -19.00
N ILE A 518 -9.28 13.95 -19.26
CA ILE A 518 -8.73 14.85 -18.27
C ILE A 518 -9.53 16.16 -18.32
N LEU A 519 -10.43 16.36 -17.38
CA LEU A 519 -11.24 17.57 -17.28
C LEU A 519 -10.40 18.71 -16.69
N ASP A 520 -10.64 19.94 -17.17
CA ASP A 520 -9.95 21.15 -16.70
C ASP A 520 -8.42 20.95 -16.66
N ALA A 521 -7.85 20.49 -17.75
CA ALA A 521 -6.42 20.15 -17.83
C ALA A 521 -5.50 21.37 -17.72
N ASP A 522 -6.00 22.57 -18.02
CA ASP A 522 -5.29 23.85 -17.94
C ASP A 522 -5.29 24.49 -16.54
N LYS A 523 -6.00 23.91 -15.57
CA LYS A 523 -6.01 24.41 -14.19
C LYS A 523 -4.74 23.90 -13.47
N GLU A 524 -3.63 24.61 -13.66
CA GLU A 524 -2.33 24.26 -13.09
C GLU A 524 -2.39 24.06 -11.58
N GLY A 525 -1.66 23.05 -11.09
CA GLY A 525 -1.58 22.70 -9.69
C GLY A 525 -1.04 21.28 -9.50
N PHE A 526 -1.08 20.79 -8.26
CA PHE A 526 -0.53 19.48 -7.91
C PHE A 526 -1.11 18.32 -8.77
N LEU A 527 -2.36 18.43 -9.23
CA LEU A 527 -3.05 17.41 -10.03
C LEU A 527 -2.84 17.55 -11.54
N ARG A 528 -2.32 18.67 -12.01
CA ARG A 528 -2.16 19.02 -13.42
C ARG A 528 -0.74 19.47 -13.77
N ASN A 529 0.25 19.09 -12.95
CA ASN A 529 1.65 19.24 -13.31
C ASN A 529 2.06 18.17 -14.34
N GLU A 530 3.19 18.38 -15.03
CA GLU A 530 3.74 17.50 -16.05
C GLU A 530 3.74 16.01 -15.61
N ARG A 531 4.31 15.70 -14.43
CA ARG A 531 4.40 14.33 -13.90
C ARG A 531 3.03 13.68 -13.76
N SER A 532 2.06 14.42 -13.22
CA SER A 532 0.68 13.96 -13.04
C SER A 532 0.00 13.66 -14.36
N LEU A 533 0.19 14.55 -15.34
CA LEU A 533 -0.35 14.38 -16.69
C LEU A 533 0.25 13.16 -17.37
N VAL A 534 1.59 13.04 -17.43
CA VAL A 534 2.29 11.87 -18.02
C VAL A 534 1.82 10.56 -17.40
N GLN A 535 1.63 10.49 -16.08
CA GLN A 535 1.15 9.28 -15.42
C GLN A 535 -0.30 8.95 -15.76
N THR A 536 -1.16 9.96 -15.83
CA THR A 536 -2.57 9.79 -16.20
C THR A 536 -2.69 9.35 -17.65
N ILE A 537 -1.95 9.97 -18.56
CA ILE A 537 -1.85 9.61 -19.98
C ILE A 537 -1.40 8.15 -20.14
N GLY A 538 -0.39 7.75 -19.39
CA GLY A 538 0.16 6.39 -19.41
C GLY A 538 -0.83 5.28 -19.03
N ARG A 539 -2.00 5.60 -18.47
CA ARG A 539 -3.07 4.61 -18.20
C ARG A 539 -3.72 4.09 -19.48
N ALA A 540 -3.77 4.89 -20.54
CA ALA A 540 -4.25 4.45 -21.85
C ALA A 540 -3.21 3.68 -22.67
N ALA A 541 -1.94 3.70 -22.28
CA ALA A 541 -0.83 3.07 -23.01
C ALA A 541 -0.79 1.52 -22.92
N ARG A 542 -1.77 0.89 -22.27
CA ARG A 542 -1.93 -0.56 -22.18
C ARG A 542 -2.89 -1.13 -23.20
N ASN A 543 -3.57 -0.27 -23.94
CA ASN A 543 -4.54 -0.64 -24.96
C ASN A 543 -4.01 -0.20 -26.34
N GLU A 544 -4.17 -1.04 -27.36
CA GLU A 544 -3.73 -0.72 -28.74
C GLU A 544 -4.46 0.48 -29.31
N ASN A 545 -5.73 0.71 -28.90
CA ASN A 545 -6.57 1.83 -29.30
C ASN A 545 -6.54 2.95 -28.24
N GLY A 546 -5.46 3.02 -27.44
CA GLY A 546 -5.32 4.00 -26.36
C GLY A 546 -5.32 5.44 -26.87
N ARG A 547 -6.22 6.28 -26.31
CA ARG A 547 -6.28 7.71 -26.60
C ARG A 547 -6.57 8.53 -25.33
N VAL A 548 -6.18 9.80 -25.36
CA VAL A 548 -6.36 10.72 -24.25
C VAL A 548 -7.00 12.01 -24.77
N ILE A 549 -7.99 12.50 -24.08
CA ILE A 549 -8.60 13.81 -24.34
C ILE A 549 -8.32 14.71 -23.15
N MET A 550 -7.67 15.85 -23.40
CA MET A 550 -7.45 16.92 -22.43
C MET A 550 -8.42 18.06 -22.74
N TYR A 551 -9.32 18.34 -21.80
CA TYR A 551 -10.21 19.48 -21.94
C TYR A 551 -9.53 20.70 -21.32
N ALA A 552 -9.25 21.72 -22.16
CA ALA A 552 -8.50 22.89 -21.77
C ALA A 552 -8.81 24.06 -22.74
N ASP A 553 -8.89 25.29 -22.22
CA ASP A 553 -9.06 26.48 -23.05
C ASP A 553 -7.70 27.03 -23.54
N LYS A 554 -6.61 26.66 -22.85
CA LYS A 554 -5.24 26.98 -23.25
C LYS A 554 -4.31 25.80 -22.94
N VAL A 555 -3.30 25.63 -23.78
CA VAL A 555 -2.22 24.69 -23.48
C VAL A 555 -1.25 25.35 -22.49
N THR A 556 -1.06 24.71 -21.32
CA THR A 556 -0.11 25.19 -20.32
C THR A 556 1.26 24.57 -20.54
N GLU A 557 2.32 25.10 -19.92
CA GLU A 557 3.68 24.58 -20.01
C GLU A 557 3.76 23.10 -19.53
N SER A 558 3.03 22.75 -18.49
CA SER A 558 2.92 21.38 -17.99
C SER A 558 2.26 20.43 -19.01
N MET A 559 1.24 20.89 -19.72
CA MET A 559 0.58 20.15 -20.78
C MET A 559 1.52 19.95 -21.96
N GLU A 560 2.17 21.03 -22.41
CA GLU A 560 3.12 21.00 -23.55
C GLU A 560 4.22 19.96 -23.32
N ARG A 561 4.88 20.02 -22.15
CA ARG A 561 5.93 19.05 -21.79
C ARG A 561 5.39 17.61 -21.74
N ALA A 562 4.19 17.39 -21.20
CA ALA A 562 3.60 16.06 -21.17
C ALA A 562 3.25 15.52 -22.55
N ILE A 563 2.77 16.37 -23.46
CA ILE A 563 2.45 16.03 -24.85
C ILE A 563 3.74 15.70 -25.62
N ASP A 564 4.78 16.55 -25.48
CA ASP A 564 6.07 16.38 -26.16
C ASP A 564 6.73 15.07 -25.72
N GLU A 565 6.81 14.81 -24.42
CA GLU A 565 7.40 13.57 -23.89
C GLU A 565 6.63 12.33 -24.35
N THR A 566 5.30 12.38 -24.34
CA THR A 566 4.47 11.26 -24.82
C THR A 566 4.68 11.03 -26.31
N SER A 567 4.79 12.10 -27.11
CA SER A 567 5.04 12.03 -28.54
C SER A 567 6.44 11.48 -28.85
N ARG A 568 7.46 11.89 -28.10
CA ARG A 568 8.83 11.36 -28.18
C ARG A 568 8.85 9.84 -27.92
N ARG A 569 8.20 9.39 -26.85
CA ARG A 569 8.10 7.96 -26.50
C ARG A 569 7.38 7.17 -27.58
N ARG A 570 6.27 7.71 -28.08
CA ARG A 570 5.49 7.10 -29.16
C ARG A 570 6.32 6.94 -30.43
N ALA A 571 7.04 7.98 -30.86
CA ALA A 571 7.90 7.94 -32.06
C ALA A 571 9.01 6.89 -31.90
N LYS A 572 9.69 6.82 -30.75
CA LYS A 572 10.72 5.82 -30.47
C LYS A 572 10.15 4.39 -30.55
N GLN A 573 8.96 4.16 -30.00
CA GLN A 573 8.30 2.85 -30.06
C GLN A 573 7.88 2.47 -31.47
N ILE A 574 7.37 3.41 -32.29
CA ILE A 574 7.00 3.16 -33.68
C ILE A 574 8.24 2.73 -34.49
N SER A 575 9.33 3.50 -34.38
CA SER A 575 10.57 3.16 -35.06
C SER A 575 11.10 1.77 -34.71
N TYR A 576 11.04 1.42 -33.41
CA TYR A 576 11.44 0.09 -32.97
C TYR A 576 10.52 -1.01 -33.51
N ASN A 577 9.21 -0.78 -33.54
CA ASN A 577 8.24 -1.75 -34.06
C ASN A 577 8.44 -2.01 -35.55
N GLU A 578 8.70 -0.94 -36.34
CA GLU A 578 8.96 -1.02 -37.76
C GLU A 578 10.26 -1.80 -38.05
N GLU A 579 11.34 -1.50 -37.32
CA GLU A 579 12.63 -2.18 -37.46
C GLU A 579 12.56 -3.67 -37.17
N HIS A 580 11.73 -4.06 -36.16
CA HIS A 580 11.63 -5.45 -35.69
C HIS A 580 10.37 -6.19 -36.18
N GLY A 581 9.53 -5.56 -37.01
CA GLY A 581 8.31 -6.16 -37.53
C GLY A 581 7.27 -6.51 -36.45
N ILE A 582 7.21 -5.70 -35.37
CA ILE A 582 6.30 -5.96 -34.23
C ILE A 582 4.97 -5.27 -34.47
N THR A 583 3.88 -6.04 -34.36
CA THR A 583 2.53 -5.50 -34.36
C THR A 583 2.08 -5.27 -32.90
N PRO A 584 1.62 -4.06 -32.53
CA PRO A 584 1.11 -3.78 -31.18
C PRO A 584 -0.03 -4.71 -30.81
N THR A 585 0.03 -5.30 -29.61
CA THR A 585 -1.01 -6.20 -29.12
C THR A 585 -1.35 -5.92 -27.66
N THR A 586 -2.64 -5.78 -27.37
CA THR A 586 -3.14 -5.63 -26.01
C THR A 586 -3.06 -6.95 -25.25
N ILE A 587 -2.49 -6.95 -24.06
CA ILE A 587 -2.43 -8.13 -23.17
C ILE A 587 -3.78 -8.30 -22.48
N ILE A 588 -4.58 -9.28 -22.91
CA ILE A 588 -5.83 -9.63 -22.25
C ILE A 588 -5.55 -10.66 -21.15
N LYS A 589 -5.80 -10.30 -19.89
CA LYS A 589 -5.71 -11.24 -18.76
C LYS A 589 -7.00 -12.01 -18.59
N SER A 590 -6.91 -13.34 -18.41
CA SER A 590 -8.10 -14.17 -18.16
C SER A 590 -8.80 -13.76 -16.85
N ARG A 591 -10.11 -13.99 -16.75
CA ARG A 591 -10.91 -13.74 -15.54
C ARG A 591 -10.30 -14.36 -14.29
N ASP A 592 -9.80 -15.59 -14.39
CA ASP A 592 -9.19 -16.30 -13.25
C ASP A 592 -7.89 -15.64 -12.79
N LYS A 593 -7.08 -15.08 -13.71
CA LYS A 593 -5.88 -14.31 -13.36
C LYS A 593 -6.23 -12.98 -12.70
N ILE A 594 -7.30 -12.32 -13.14
CA ILE A 594 -7.81 -11.08 -12.50
C ILE A 594 -8.29 -11.39 -11.08
N LEU A 595 -9.03 -12.48 -10.89
CA LEU A 595 -9.50 -12.94 -9.58
C LEU A 595 -8.36 -13.41 -8.67
N GLY A 596 -7.32 -14.04 -9.24
CA GLY A 596 -6.17 -14.54 -8.50
C GLY A 596 -5.24 -13.44 -7.94
N GLN A 597 -5.11 -12.33 -8.65
CA GLN A 597 -4.27 -11.19 -8.22
C GLN A 597 -4.84 -10.45 -6.99
N THR A 598 -6.14 -10.58 -6.73
CA THR A 598 -6.83 -9.97 -5.59
C THR A 598 -7.00 -10.90 -4.38
N LYS A 599 -6.63 -12.19 -4.48
CA LYS A 599 -6.79 -13.17 -3.40
C LYS A 599 -6.05 -12.82 -2.10
N VAL A 600 -4.97 -12.09 -2.17
CA VAL A 600 -4.24 -11.60 -0.98
C VAL A 600 -5.08 -10.53 -0.23
N ALA A 601 -6.06 -9.91 -0.89
CA ALA A 601 -7.01 -8.98 -0.30
C ALA A 601 -8.34 -9.66 0.10
N ASP A 602 -8.60 -10.90 -0.35
CA ASP A 602 -9.87 -11.63 -0.17
C ASP A 602 -9.99 -12.39 1.17
N SER A 603 -9.18 -12.09 2.19
CA SER A 603 -9.23 -12.77 3.49
C SER A 603 -10.54 -12.60 4.30
N LYS A 604 -11.59 -11.96 3.73
CA LYS A 604 -12.91 -11.85 4.37
C LYS A 604 -14.06 -12.11 3.39
N ARG A 605 -14.35 -13.38 3.13
CA ARG A 605 -15.59 -13.78 2.44
C ARG A 605 -16.74 -14.16 3.37
N ASN A 606 -16.88 -13.54 4.55
CA ASN A 606 -18.05 -13.71 5.42
C ASN A 606 -18.42 -12.45 6.25
N ALA A 607 -18.31 -11.26 5.69
CA ALA A 607 -18.90 -10.07 6.31
C ALA A 607 -20.13 -9.65 5.49
N LYS A 608 -21.29 -9.62 6.18
CA LYS A 608 -22.54 -9.11 5.64
C LYS A 608 -22.36 -7.68 5.14
N VAL A 609 -22.84 -7.42 3.93
CA VAL A 609 -22.97 -6.08 3.37
C VAL A 609 -23.93 -5.31 4.28
N TYR A 610 -23.45 -4.30 4.97
CA TYR A 610 -24.29 -3.27 5.58
C TYR A 610 -24.48 -2.17 4.56
N GLU A 611 -25.69 -2.01 4.09
CA GLU A 611 -26.14 -0.79 3.42
C GLU A 611 -26.22 0.30 4.49
N GLU A 612 -25.31 1.26 4.48
CA GLU A 612 -25.43 2.47 5.27
C GLU A 612 -26.37 3.44 4.52
N GLU A 613 -27.51 3.73 5.15
CA GLU A 613 -28.37 4.85 4.76
C GLU A 613 -27.60 6.16 4.97
N TYR A 614 -27.26 6.83 3.87
CA TYR A 614 -26.68 8.18 3.91
C TYR A 614 -27.77 9.18 4.23
N THR A 615 -27.69 9.83 5.38
CA THR A 615 -28.42 11.08 5.64
C THR A 615 -27.69 12.22 4.93
N VAL A 616 -28.36 12.80 3.94
CA VAL A 616 -27.87 13.93 3.16
C VAL A 616 -28.09 15.22 3.95
N ASP A 617 -27.01 15.90 4.32
CA ASP A 617 -27.08 17.28 4.83
C ASP A 617 -27.37 18.22 3.67
N GLU A 618 -28.44 19.00 3.82
CA GLU A 618 -28.99 19.93 2.83
C GLU A 618 -28.12 21.18 2.69
N GLN A 619 -27.44 21.34 1.56
CA GLN A 619 -27.25 22.65 0.94
C GLN A 619 -27.10 22.47 -0.58
N VAL A 620 -28.19 22.74 -1.30
CA VAL A 620 -28.21 22.88 -2.77
C VAL A 620 -27.50 24.18 -3.13
N ALA A 621 -26.17 24.13 -3.26
CA ALA A 621 -25.40 25.16 -3.96
C ALA A 621 -25.24 24.71 -5.42
N ALA A 622 -25.35 25.65 -6.34
CA ALA A 622 -25.34 25.45 -7.80
C ALA A 622 -24.38 24.32 -8.25
N ASP A 623 -24.95 23.33 -8.93
CA ASP A 623 -24.25 22.19 -9.50
C ASP A 623 -23.13 22.68 -10.44
N PRO A 624 -21.83 22.50 -10.13
CA PRO A 624 -20.75 23.00 -10.96
C PRO A 624 -20.70 22.39 -12.37
N LEU A 625 -21.40 21.29 -12.61
CA LEU A 625 -21.46 20.64 -13.93
C LEU A 625 -22.50 21.28 -14.86
N VAL A 626 -23.54 21.89 -14.34
CA VAL A 626 -24.61 22.53 -15.13
C VAL A 626 -24.07 23.67 -16.00
N GLN A 627 -22.98 24.30 -15.61
CA GLN A 627 -22.33 25.38 -16.37
C GLN A 627 -21.72 24.90 -17.72
N TYR A 628 -21.44 23.61 -17.85
CA TYR A 628 -20.80 23.02 -19.04
C TYR A 628 -21.78 22.27 -19.97
N LEU A 629 -23.09 22.31 -19.69
CA LEU A 629 -24.09 21.63 -20.50
C LEU A 629 -24.61 22.51 -21.65
N SER A 630 -24.83 21.91 -22.82
CA SER A 630 -25.52 22.59 -23.91
C SER A 630 -27.02 22.78 -23.59
N LYS A 631 -27.63 23.76 -24.22
CA LYS A 631 -29.05 24.12 -24.05
C LYS A 631 -29.99 22.92 -24.29
N GLU A 632 -29.73 22.13 -25.32
CA GLU A 632 -30.55 20.97 -25.67
C GLU A 632 -30.49 19.85 -24.63
N LYS A 633 -29.28 19.60 -24.06
CA LYS A 633 -29.09 18.63 -23.00
C LYS A 633 -29.66 19.09 -21.68
N LEU A 634 -29.58 20.39 -21.41
CA LEU A 634 -30.17 20.99 -20.21
C LEU A 634 -31.70 20.89 -20.25
N GLU A 635 -32.35 21.08 -21.43
CA GLU A 635 -33.77 20.89 -21.61
C GLU A 635 -34.19 19.43 -21.44
N LYS A 636 -33.38 18.47 -21.92
CA LYS A 636 -33.61 17.04 -21.69
C LYS A 636 -33.53 16.68 -20.20
N LEU A 637 -32.52 17.21 -19.50
CA LEU A 637 -32.34 16.97 -18.07
C LEU A 637 -33.48 17.52 -17.23
N ILE A 638 -33.97 18.74 -17.55
CA ILE A 638 -35.16 19.33 -16.93
C ILE A 638 -36.37 18.40 -17.07
N ASN A 639 -36.60 17.86 -18.24
CA ASN A 639 -37.73 16.95 -18.50
C ASN A 639 -37.59 15.61 -17.78
N GLN A 640 -36.35 15.09 -17.62
CA GLN A 640 -36.10 13.86 -16.89
C GLN A 640 -36.31 14.08 -15.38
N THR A 641 -35.72 15.14 -14.79
CA THR A 641 -35.90 15.49 -13.38
C THR A 641 -37.38 15.71 -13.03
N GLN A 642 -38.15 16.33 -13.94
CA GLN A 642 -39.62 16.47 -13.77
C GLN A 642 -40.31 15.11 -13.69
N LYS A 643 -40.00 14.18 -14.59
CA LYS A 643 -40.60 12.83 -14.58
C LYS A 643 -40.24 12.03 -13.34
N MET A 644 -39.00 12.18 -12.86
CA MET A 644 -38.55 11.53 -11.63
C MET A 644 -39.26 12.11 -10.41
N MET A 645 -39.44 13.43 -10.34
CA MET A 645 -40.20 14.13 -9.31
C MET A 645 -41.65 13.66 -9.25
N GLU A 646 -42.33 13.56 -10.43
CA GLU A 646 -43.70 13.10 -10.54
C GLU A 646 -43.82 11.63 -10.12
N LYS A 647 -42.84 10.80 -10.46
CA LYS A 647 -42.78 9.41 -10.03
C LYS A 647 -42.59 9.30 -8.51
N ALA A 648 -41.62 10.00 -7.92
CA ALA A 648 -41.40 10.02 -6.48
C ALA A 648 -42.63 10.48 -5.70
N ALA A 649 -43.38 11.47 -6.24
CA ALA A 649 -44.66 11.92 -5.66
C ALA A 649 -45.75 10.85 -5.73
N LYS A 650 -45.86 10.09 -6.84
CA LYS A 650 -46.77 8.96 -6.98
C LYS A 650 -46.41 7.81 -6.03
N ASP A 651 -45.14 7.58 -5.81
CA ASP A 651 -44.65 6.53 -4.93
C ASP A 651 -44.68 6.97 -3.43
N LEU A 652 -45.31 8.13 -3.14
CA LEU A 652 -45.47 8.74 -1.80
C LEU A 652 -44.16 9.06 -1.10
N ASN A 653 -43.04 9.13 -1.83
CA ASN A 653 -41.73 9.57 -1.32
C ASN A 653 -41.62 11.10 -1.41
N PHE A 654 -42.27 11.78 -0.45
CA PHE A 654 -42.40 13.24 -0.47
C PHE A 654 -41.05 13.98 -0.25
N MET A 655 -40.12 13.38 0.48
CA MET A 655 -38.78 13.95 0.68
C MET A 655 -38.01 14.01 -0.64
N GLU A 656 -37.97 12.90 -1.36
CA GLU A 656 -37.31 12.83 -2.68
C GLU A 656 -38.03 13.68 -3.73
N ALA A 657 -39.35 13.72 -3.71
CA ALA A 657 -40.13 14.60 -4.58
C ALA A 657 -39.83 16.08 -4.33
N ALA A 658 -39.68 16.50 -3.06
CA ALA A 658 -39.29 17.86 -2.71
C ALA A 658 -37.87 18.22 -3.18
N ARG A 659 -36.91 17.33 -2.97
CA ARG A 659 -35.51 17.47 -3.45
C ARG A 659 -35.44 17.61 -4.97
N LEU A 660 -36.14 16.73 -5.69
CA LEU A 660 -36.19 16.76 -7.17
C LEU A 660 -36.89 18.02 -7.70
N ARG A 661 -37.89 18.56 -6.97
CA ARG A 661 -38.54 19.84 -7.31
C ARG A 661 -37.55 21.00 -7.23
N ASP A 662 -36.78 21.08 -6.17
CA ASP A 662 -35.83 22.16 -5.96
C ASP A 662 -34.70 22.10 -6.99
N GLU A 663 -34.23 20.88 -7.33
CA GLU A 663 -33.28 20.65 -8.42
C GLU A 663 -33.85 21.06 -9.79
N TRP A 664 -35.08 20.66 -10.14
CA TRP A 664 -35.74 21.02 -11.36
C TRP A 664 -35.91 22.55 -11.51
N GLN A 665 -36.22 23.23 -10.39
CA GLN A 665 -36.33 24.69 -10.39
C GLN A 665 -34.99 25.36 -10.65
N GLY A 666 -33.90 24.86 -10.05
CA GLY A 666 -32.53 25.34 -10.29
C GLY A 666 -32.10 25.20 -11.76
N LEU A 667 -32.38 24.04 -12.37
CA LEU A 667 -32.10 23.78 -13.79
C LEU A 667 -32.86 24.69 -14.71
N LYS A 668 -34.14 25.01 -14.40
CA LYS A 668 -34.97 25.95 -15.15
C LYS A 668 -34.44 27.40 -15.07
N ASN A 669 -34.03 27.83 -13.88
CA ASN A 669 -33.44 29.16 -13.70
C ASN A 669 -32.16 29.26 -14.55
N ARG A 670 -31.31 28.27 -14.56
CA ARG A 670 -30.09 28.25 -15.39
C ARG A 670 -30.38 28.30 -16.88
N LEU A 671 -31.38 27.56 -17.36
CA LEU A 671 -31.81 27.61 -18.75
C LEU A 671 -32.34 29.02 -19.12
N ALA A 672 -33.03 29.69 -18.19
CA ALA A 672 -33.51 31.06 -18.39
C ALA A 672 -32.35 32.06 -18.47
N ASP A 673 -31.32 31.91 -17.67
CA ASP A 673 -30.08 32.72 -17.69
C ASP A 673 -29.32 32.56 -19.00
N MET A 674 -29.15 31.30 -19.47
CA MET A 674 -28.56 31.05 -20.78
C MET A 674 -29.36 31.64 -21.95
N LYS A 675 -30.69 31.69 -21.85
CA LYS A 675 -31.55 32.38 -22.84
C LYS A 675 -31.46 33.91 -22.78
N ARG A 676 -31.03 34.48 -21.66
CA ARG A 676 -30.84 35.93 -21.46
C ARG A 676 -29.42 36.41 -21.81
N GLY A 677 -28.52 35.50 -22.18
CA GLY A 677 -27.15 35.86 -22.55
C GLY A 677 -26.26 36.33 -21.40
N VAL A 678 -26.63 35.97 -20.16
CA VAL A 678 -25.81 36.21 -18.97
C VAL A 678 -24.99 34.95 -18.75
N SER A 679 -23.73 34.99 -19.21
CA SER A 679 -22.75 33.87 -19.00
C SER A 679 -22.03 34.07 -17.68
#